data_5ed678e55fa76a11153ab64c44237a0a
#
_entry.id   5ed678e55fa76a11153ab64c44237a0a
#
_cell.length_a   1.000
_cell.length_b   1.000
_cell.length_c   1.000
_cell.angle_alpha   90.00
_cell.angle_beta   90.00
_cell.angle_gamma   90.00
#
_symmetry.space_group_name_H-M   'P 1'
#
loop_
_entity.id
_entity.type
_entity.pdbx_description
1 polymer ?
#
loop_
_entity_poly.entity_id
_entity_poly.type
_entity_poly.pdbx_seq_one_letter_code
_entity_poly.pdbx_strand_id
1 'polypeptide(L)'
;MIKDLLQPRPEVLSGRLHGVIDLERISDSKKKALESRAKDFFDSTFVSGELRRLILGLQERLQSDEAVAGLFLAEGPKGVGKSHALLVPLHLIRSGADLKSWLDSNRLEFSVPDEARVIWKKFTDFPLESLWGVIGGEIGAKFRVDQPPSIDEFRAAVGNNKLILILDELESGIRSISDPALRQRNLNFLQMISEEANRTESNVALIASVYDGSQEPGQTLKRVSRVELRFQDSSDRRKILFHRLFAKSPLEPSPEIEAIIQSYLNTWKRFGIELPEGYAEQMRECYPFSPELLDVALVRIRQSKGGFQGTRGVLGFLAALVRARSSATHLITMADASLLDPEMRSWLADLDPAQNLVNSAESNLHELRHLPFADRITAAVLLASLAPSPKEPGLLESELARQVIAPDGDYNQFTLALNTFRSLGSYFHERHGSLFFDTKENAHSKVRYRAISVSDDEAWEQVTDWWRTEILRDREAVFFGSVEGCQAQIKSRPKKDMCLVIAPSRLSISDVHGLFWGLEVPRNTVVLVEPRDEKVNLRSNANLLKYAKDARAAELLVRSADSAEKRDEFQRIATENRRFALDNLKKTNFAFVQLIQYGSTPADCEVQREPLPSAASAEQIFDHLRRTLFPSTLLAEHITGRIQELLGKKTSAVETEYRQTLGFPMILSSTGFRDAVLSVVEQGSVAGLSHPAWPNPGRYCGVRPPSDDRLGEATLIAPFDQPSVERPRPHPAPSPDGGSQPGSLFPPAWPNPDSPSPEGGATLQTTFLTSRLAVRQEVARLLEDSGAAKVLRVRFAITFDARDTEMSTLPSFVRGSLAGPGHFSGEASLEFEGSFSKPQVEDMVERLPDFSPGSCRVTVTLDSVTT
;
A
#
# COMPACT_ATOMS: atom_id res chain seq x y z
N MET A 1 -34.68 10.93 -18.13
CA MET A 1 -33.64 11.41 -17.19
C MET A 1 -34.29 11.79 -15.86
N ILE A 2 -33.52 11.93 -14.80
CA ILE A 2 -34.04 12.30 -13.44
C ILE A 2 -34.81 13.61 -13.50
N LYS A 3 -34.26 14.60 -14.23
CA LYS A 3 -34.92 15.91 -14.42
C LYS A 3 -36.35 15.82 -14.91
N ASP A 4 -36.63 14.90 -15.82
CA ASP A 4 -37.96 14.75 -16.44
C ASP A 4 -38.93 14.02 -15.52
N LEU A 5 -38.42 13.03 -14.76
CA LEU A 5 -39.23 12.20 -13.87
C LEU A 5 -39.58 12.90 -12.55
N LEU A 6 -38.60 13.50 -11.91
CA LEU A 6 -38.75 14.04 -10.55
C LEU A 6 -38.83 15.56 -10.46
N GLN A 7 -38.47 16.28 -11.52
CA GLN A 7 -38.48 17.71 -11.58
C GLN A 7 -37.77 18.38 -10.40
N PRO A 8 -36.42 18.47 -10.45
CA PRO A 8 -35.67 19.16 -9.38
C PRO A 8 -36.21 20.57 -9.18
N ARG A 9 -36.30 21.00 -7.92
CA ARG A 9 -36.85 22.32 -7.59
C ARG A 9 -36.01 23.46 -8.18
N PRO A 10 -36.58 24.61 -8.53
CA PRO A 10 -35.85 25.72 -9.11
C PRO A 10 -34.67 26.20 -8.25
N GLU A 11 -34.80 26.14 -6.93
CA GLU A 11 -33.75 26.50 -5.96
C GLU A 11 -32.54 25.56 -6.05
N VAL A 12 -32.78 24.28 -6.31
CA VAL A 12 -31.73 23.28 -6.50
C VAL A 12 -30.97 23.58 -7.79
N LEU A 13 -31.71 23.80 -8.87
CA LEU A 13 -31.13 24.08 -10.21
C LEU A 13 -30.36 25.41 -10.26
N SER A 14 -30.83 26.44 -9.52
CA SER A 14 -30.17 27.75 -9.46
C SER A 14 -29.03 27.84 -8.44
N GLY A 15 -28.76 26.80 -7.63
CA GLY A 15 -27.77 26.85 -6.56
C GLY A 15 -28.17 27.74 -5.37
N ARG A 16 -29.44 28.10 -5.26
CA ARG A 16 -29.98 28.98 -4.20
C ARG A 16 -30.58 28.20 -3.03
N LEU A 17 -30.40 26.90 -2.99
CA LEU A 17 -30.87 26.08 -1.89
C LEU A 17 -29.99 26.34 -0.65
N HIS A 18 -30.36 27.34 0.15
CA HIS A 18 -29.68 27.64 1.39
C HIS A 18 -30.09 26.61 2.45
N GLY A 19 -29.13 25.85 2.94
CA GLY A 19 -29.37 24.94 4.08
C GLY A 19 -29.54 25.65 5.42
N VAL A 20 -29.30 26.96 5.48
CA VAL A 20 -29.40 27.77 6.69
C VAL A 20 -30.67 28.63 6.62
N ILE A 21 -31.57 28.43 7.58
CA ILE A 21 -32.66 29.33 7.83
C ILE A 21 -32.06 30.54 8.55
N ASP A 22 -31.93 31.64 7.83
CA ASP A 22 -31.47 32.90 8.38
C ASP A 22 -32.72 33.70 8.83
N LEU A 23 -32.93 33.70 10.11
CA LEU A 23 -34.13 34.22 10.73
C LEU A 23 -34.14 35.76 10.82
N GLU A 24 -32.98 36.40 10.72
CA GLU A 24 -32.92 37.87 10.52
C GLU A 24 -33.54 38.25 9.18
N ARG A 25 -33.55 37.39 8.18
CA ARG A 25 -34.18 37.61 6.90
C ARG A 25 -35.71 37.57 6.94
N ILE A 26 -36.29 36.99 7.99
CA ILE A 26 -37.79 36.97 8.17
C ILE A 26 -38.34 38.30 8.56
N SER A 27 -37.60 39.12 9.28
CA SER A 27 -38.02 40.47 9.67
C SER A 27 -37.69 41.54 8.62
N ASP A 28 -36.85 41.22 7.66
CA ASP A 28 -36.46 42.15 6.62
C ASP A 28 -37.29 41.92 5.34
N SER A 29 -38.37 42.71 5.21
CA SER A 29 -39.28 42.67 4.05
C SER A 29 -38.61 42.97 2.69
N LYS A 30 -37.36 43.45 2.70
CA LYS A 30 -36.57 43.73 1.48
C LYS A 30 -35.76 42.55 0.99
N LYS A 31 -35.50 41.56 1.86
CA LYS A 31 -34.75 40.32 1.48
C LYS A 31 -35.77 39.27 1.03
N LYS A 32 -35.73 38.88 -0.26
CA LYS A 32 -36.58 37.84 -0.86
C LYS A 32 -36.14 36.42 -0.39
N ALA A 33 -36.05 36.19 0.90
CA ALA A 33 -35.77 34.87 1.44
C ALA A 33 -37.00 33.96 1.36
N LEU A 34 -36.81 32.71 1.02
CA LEU A 34 -37.86 31.68 0.95
C LEU A 34 -38.64 31.62 2.25
N GLU A 35 -37.93 31.76 3.37
CA GLU A 35 -38.44 31.69 4.74
C GLU A 35 -39.35 32.85 5.12
N SER A 36 -39.30 33.97 4.41
CA SER A 36 -40.12 35.14 4.68
C SER A 36 -41.51 35.10 4.02
N ARG A 37 -41.69 34.20 3.03
CA ARG A 37 -42.96 34.04 2.30
C ARG A 37 -43.61 32.72 2.71
N ALA A 38 -44.70 32.79 3.44
CA ALA A 38 -45.41 31.64 3.98
C ALA A 38 -45.65 30.55 2.94
N LYS A 39 -46.21 30.93 1.77
CA LYS A 39 -46.49 29.97 0.69
C LYS A 39 -45.27 29.22 0.23
N ASP A 40 -44.17 29.90 -0.13
CA ASP A 40 -42.93 29.26 -0.63
C ASP A 40 -42.28 28.39 0.45
N PHE A 41 -42.32 28.84 1.70
CA PHE A 41 -41.85 28.09 2.84
C PHE A 41 -42.60 26.77 3.01
N PHE A 42 -43.95 26.83 2.97
CA PHE A 42 -44.78 25.64 3.10
C PHE A 42 -44.72 24.70 1.92
N ASP A 43 -44.60 25.23 0.70
CA ASP A 43 -44.38 24.41 -0.51
C ASP A 43 -43.09 23.58 -0.42
N SER A 44 -42.12 24.06 0.34
CA SER A 44 -40.84 23.35 0.63
C SER A 44 -40.84 22.57 1.94
N THR A 45 -41.93 22.56 2.70
CA THR A 45 -42.02 21.92 4.01
C THR A 45 -42.70 20.56 3.92
N PHE A 46 -41.97 19.53 4.27
CA PHE A 46 -42.52 18.17 4.41
C PHE A 46 -43.15 17.99 5.79
N VAL A 47 -44.35 17.48 5.85
CA VAL A 47 -45.05 17.21 7.11
C VAL A 47 -44.56 15.88 7.71
N SER A 48 -43.51 15.97 8.50
CA SER A 48 -43.03 14.81 9.27
C SER A 48 -44.02 14.45 10.42
N GLY A 49 -43.82 13.26 11.00
CA GLY A 49 -44.60 12.83 12.15
C GLY A 49 -44.52 13.83 13.30
N GLU A 50 -43.31 14.35 13.59
CA GLU A 50 -43.09 15.34 14.65
C GLU A 50 -43.73 16.71 14.34
N LEU A 51 -43.65 17.13 13.07
CA LEU A 51 -44.30 18.38 12.64
C LEU A 51 -45.82 18.27 12.74
N ARG A 52 -46.38 17.14 12.32
CA ARG A 52 -47.83 16.85 12.50
C ARG A 52 -48.26 16.92 13.96
N ARG A 53 -47.45 16.28 14.83
CA ARG A 53 -47.70 16.30 16.31
C ARG A 53 -47.68 17.74 16.85
N LEU A 54 -46.74 18.56 16.41
CA LEU A 54 -46.66 19.98 16.80
C LEU A 54 -47.92 20.75 16.36
N ILE A 55 -48.33 20.62 15.07
CA ILE A 55 -49.45 21.35 14.52
C ILE A 55 -50.77 20.96 15.22
N LEU A 56 -51.02 19.66 15.34
CA LEU A 56 -52.24 19.16 15.98
C LEU A 56 -52.29 19.48 17.48
N GLY A 57 -51.17 19.29 18.19
CA GLY A 57 -51.12 19.62 19.63
C GLY A 57 -51.26 21.12 19.89
N LEU A 58 -50.68 21.98 19.01
CA LEU A 58 -50.88 23.41 19.13
C LEU A 58 -52.34 23.83 18.82
N GLN A 59 -52.94 23.21 17.80
CA GLN A 59 -54.35 23.43 17.47
C GLN A 59 -55.25 23.08 18.68
N GLU A 60 -55.04 21.91 19.26
CA GLU A 60 -55.78 21.47 20.45
C GLU A 60 -55.61 22.43 21.60
N ARG A 61 -54.38 22.87 21.89
CA ARG A 61 -54.06 23.86 22.93
C ARG A 61 -54.74 25.22 22.72
N LEU A 62 -54.88 25.67 21.49
CA LEU A 62 -55.50 26.95 21.17
C LEU A 62 -57.03 26.95 21.24
N GLN A 63 -57.67 25.78 21.05
CA GLN A 63 -59.14 25.65 20.97
C GLN A 63 -59.76 24.96 22.16
N SER A 64 -59.03 24.17 22.93
CA SER A 64 -59.57 23.39 24.03
C SER A 64 -59.49 24.18 25.35
N ASP A 65 -60.54 24.09 26.13
CA ASP A 65 -60.60 24.57 27.53
C ASP A 65 -60.17 23.47 28.51
N GLU A 66 -59.79 22.30 28.03
CA GLU A 66 -59.33 21.15 28.82
C GLU A 66 -57.82 21.24 29.14
N ALA A 67 -57.37 20.40 30.10
CA ALA A 67 -55.99 20.35 30.53
C ALA A 67 -55.08 19.68 29.45
N VAL A 68 -54.76 20.42 28.40
CA VAL A 68 -53.88 19.99 27.30
C VAL A 68 -52.46 20.53 27.48
N ALA A 69 -51.45 19.74 27.18
CA ALA A 69 -50.06 20.21 27.30
C ALA A 69 -49.78 21.39 26.33
N GLY A 70 -49.36 22.51 26.94
CA GLY A 70 -49.02 23.74 26.20
C GLY A 70 -47.54 23.98 26.01
N LEU A 71 -46.68 23.05 26.48
CA LEU A 71 -45.25 23.07 26.26
C LEU A 71 -44.87 22.07 25.19
N PHE A 72 -44.23 22.54 24.12
CA PHE A 72 -43.66 21.76 23.01
C PHE A 72 -42.14 21.90 23.04
N LEU A 73 -41.43 20.82 23.31
CA LEU A 73 -39.97 20.82 23.43
C LEU A 73 -39.32 20.10 22.24
N ALA A 74 -38.63 20.86 21.38
CA ALA A 74 -37.85 20.35 20.28
C ALA A 74 -36.40 20.09 20.72
N GLU A 75 -36.05 18.82 20.89
CA GLU A 75 -34.72 18.40 21.31
C GLU A 75 -33.91 17.76 20.16
N GLY A 76 -32.62 18.05 20.11
CA GLY A 76 -31.68 17.39 19.20
C GLY A 76 -30.52 18.29 18.73
N PRO A 77 -29.51 17.71 18.08
CA PRO A 77 -28.33 18.42 17.62
C PRO A 77 -28.64 19.52 16.60
N LYS A 78 -27.64 20.38 16.32
CA LYS A 78 -27.77 21.39 15.26
C LYS A 78 -28.02 20.74 13.91
N GLY A 79 -28.84 21.39 13.07
CA GLY A 79 -29.09 20.96 11.70
C GLY A 79 -30.16 19.87 11.51
N VAL A 80 -30.85 19.40 12.58
CA VAL A 80 -31.90 18.35 12.44
C VAL A 80 -33.27 18.90 12.01
N GLY A 81 -33.41 20.20 11.80
CA GLY A 81 -34.68 20.80 11.36
C GLY A 81 -35.51 21.46 12.45
N LYS A 82 -35.03 21.57 13.70
CA LYS A 82 -35.77 22.22 14.81
C LYS A 82 -36.26 23.61 14.43
N SER A 83 -35.37 24.52 14.06
CA SER A 83 -35.73 25.89 13.69
C SER A 83 -36.72 25.95 12.52
N HIS A 84 -36.64 25.03 11.56
CA HIS A 84 -37.61 24.92 10.47
C HIS A 84 -39.01 24.56 11.03
N ALA A 85 -39.07 23.56 11.92
CA ALA A 85 -40.32 23.15 12.55
C ALA A 85 -40.92 24.27 13.40
N LEU A 86 -40.08 25.06 14.10
CA LEU A 86 -40.55 26.20 14.91
C LEU A 86 -41.10 27.37 14.10
N LEU A 87 -40.67 27.48 12.81
CA LEU A 87 -41.23 28.49 11.90
C LEU A 87 -42.66 28.18 11.43
N VAL A 88 -43.04 26.90 11.41
CA VAL A 88 -44.37 26.49 10.97
C VAL A 88 -45.48 27.13 11.80
N PRO A 89 -45.50 27.05 13.15
CA PRO A 89 -46.48 27.77 13.97
C PRO A 89 -46.50 29.30 13.75
N LEU A 90 -45.31 29.90 13.55
CA LEU A 90 -45.20 31.35 13.29
C LEU A 90 -46.00 31.75 12.06
N HIS A 91 -45.80 31.03 10.95
CA HIS A 91 -46.48 31.30 9.69
C HIS A 91 -47.97 30.92 9.75
N LEU A 92 -48.32 29.80 10.38
CA LEU A 92 -49.73 29.38 10.55
C LEU A 92 -50.53 30.47 11.24
N ILE A 93 -49.96 31.09 12.28
CA ILE A 93 -50.62 32.13 13.04
C ILE A 93 -50.70 33.46 12.26
N ARG A 94 -49.62 33.81 11.53
CA ARG A 94 -49.54 35.07 10.75
C ARG A 94 -50.28 35.06 9.44
N SER A 95 -50.36 33.93 8.78
CA SER A 95 -50.82 33.81 7.38
C SER A 95 -51.72 32.60 7.15
N GLY A 96 -52.39 32.08 8.18
CA GLY A 96 -53.14 30.81 8.14
C GLY A 96 -54.20 30.75 7.02
N ALA A 97 -54.84 31.86 6.67
CA ALA A 97 -55.82 31.93 5.59
C ALA A 97 -55.19 31.56 4.22
N ASP A 98 -53.95 31.98 3.98
CA ASP A 98 -53.23 31.75 2.69
C ASP A 98 -52.71 30.29 2.61
N LEU A 99 -52.73 29.57 3.71
CA LEU A 99 -52.16 28.19 3.85
C LEU A 99 -53.23 27.11 3.81
N LYS A 100 -54.50 27.43 3.68
CA LYS A 100 -55.59 26.45 3.70
C LYS A 100 -55.39 25.31 2.70
N SER A 101 -55.00 25.62 1.49
CA SER A 101 -54.73 24.59 0.46
C SER A 101 -53.63 23.60 0.87
N TRP A 102 -52.55 24.08 1.55
CA TRP A 102 -51.48 23.22 2.07
C TRP A 102 -51.98 22.36 3.24
N LEU A 103 -52.76 22.93 4.17
CA LEU A 103 -53.37 22.21 5.26
C LEU A 103 -54.27 21.09 4.76
N ASP A 104 -55.16 21.37 3.82
CA ASP A 104 -56.09 20.42 3.21
C ASP A 104 -55.33 19.27 2.51
N SER A 105 -54.28 19.61 1.73
CA SER A 105 -53.44 18.65 1.03
C SER A 105 -52.72 17.69 1.99
N ASN A 106 -52.40 18.16 3.19
CA ASN A 106 -51.71 17.37 4.21
C ASN A 106 -52.67 16.75 5.25
N ARG A 107 -54.01 16.90 5.05
CA ARG A 107 -55.05 16.43 5.95
C ARG A 107 -54.81 16.96 7.39
N LEU A 108 -54.60 18.28 7.47
CA LEU A 108 -54.41 19.00 8.73
C LEU A 108 -55.48 20.07 8.84
N GLU A 109 -55.99 20.23 10.06
CA GLU A 109 -56.86 21.32 10.42
C GLU A 109 -56.12 22.25 11.35
N PHE A 110 -56.17 23.56 11.06
CA PHE A 110 -55.59 24.57 11.88
C PHE A 110 -56.40 25.88 11.75
N SER A 111 -56.92 26.34 12.81
CA SER A 111 -57.63 27.65 12.86
C SER A 111 -57.00 28.56 13.91
N VAL A 112 -56.78 29.77 13.53
CA VAL A 112 -56.14 30.79 14.36
C VAL A 112 -57.24 31.54 15.12
N PRO A 113 -57.20 31.61 16.49
CA PRO A 113 -58.07 32.46 17.22
C PRO A 113 -57.89 33.95 16.86
N ASP A 114 -58.96 34.74 16.86
CA ASP A 114 -58.96 36.19 16.44
C ASP A 114 -57.94 37.03 17.23
N GLU A 115 -57.64 36.66 18.46
CA GLU A 115 -56.74 37.39 19.37
C GLU A 115 -55.40 36.67 19.58
N ALA A 116 -54.98 35.83 18.67
CA ALA A 116 -53.69 35.09 18.78
C ALA A 116 -52.50 36.01 18.47
N ARG A 117 -51.52 35.97 19.35
CA ARG A 117 -50.25 36.70 19.21
C ARG A 117 -49.08 35.72 19.28
N VAL A 118 -48.17 35.85 18.32
CA VAL A 118 -46.96 34.99 18.30
C VAL A 118 -45.71 35.84 18.51
N ILE A 119 -44.90 35.43 19.46
CA ILE A 119 -43.56 35.98 19.71
C ILE A 119 -42.54 34.90 19.36
N TRP A 120 -41.61 35.30 18.51
CA TRP A 120 -40.53 34.41 18.11
C TRP A 120 -39.17 35.05 18.41
N LYS A 121 -38.27 34.31 19.08
CA LYS A 121 -36.92 34.75 19.44
C LYS A 121 -35.91 33.61 19.26
N LYS A 122 -34.76 33.96 18.66
CA LYS A 122 -33.60 33.10 18.58
C LYS A 122 -32.45 33.70 19.37
N PHE A 123 -31.88 32.93 20.30
CA PHE A 123 -30.95 33.45 21.30
C PHE A 123 -29.48 33.32 20.94
N THR A 124 -29.13 32.99 19.71
CA THR A 124 -27.76 33.06 19.24
C THR A 124 -27.34 34.40 18.71
N ASP A 125 -28.30 35.26 18.39
CA ASP A 125 -28.07 36.48 17.62
C ASP A 125 -27.76 37.70 18.51
N PHE A 126 -28.01 37.61 19.83
CA PHE A 126 -27.75 38.68 20.80
C PHE A 126 -27.57 38.13 22.22
N PRO A 127 -26.76 38.82 23.06
CA PRO A 127 -26.63 38.42 24.47
C PRO A 127 -27.98 38.59 25.19
N LEU A 128 -28.39 37.55 25.94
CA LEU A 128 -29.60 37.54 26.73
C LEU A 128 -29.34 38.20 28.09
N GLU A 129 -30.04 39.28 28.39
CA GLU A 129 -30.06 39.86 29.74
C GLU A 129 -31.17 39.22 30.58
N SER A 130 -32.42 39.27 30.08
CA SER A 130 -33.54 38.62 30.75
C SER A 130 -34.61 38.15 29.77
N LEU A 131 -35.10 36.92 29.97
CA LEU A 131 -36.21 36.36 29.19
C LEU A 131 -37.49 37.21 29.36
N TRP A 132 -37.75 37.64 30.56
CA TRP A 132 -38.94 38.46 30.84
C TRP A 132 -38.86 39.84 30.23
N GLY A 133 -37.68 40.45 30.15
CA GLY A 133 -37.47 41.72 29.46
C GLY A 133 -37.72 41.60 27.97
N VAL A 134 -37.18 40.52 27.32
CA VAL A 134 -37.40 40.24 25.90
C VAL A 134 -38.88 40.02 25.60
N ILE A 135 -39.55 39.15 26.39
CA ILE A 135 -40.97 38.83 26.20
C ILE A 135 -41.83 40.05 26.53
N GLY A 136 -41.54 40.75 27.63
CA GLY A 136 -42.26 41.97 28.02
C GLY A 136 -42.23 43.08 26.99
N GLY A 137 -41.05 43.32 26.41
CA GLY A 137 -40.91 44.27 25.32
C GLY A 137 -41.81 43.98 24.11
N GLU A 138 -41.95 42.71 23.75
CA GLU A 138 -42.81 42.26 22.65
C GLU A 138 -44.31 42.37 22.96
N ILE A 139 -44.74 42.11 24.21
CA ILE A 139 -46.14 42.24 24.60
C ILE A 139 -46.53 43.66 25.03
N GLY A 140 -45.56 44.57 25.05
CA GLY A 140 -45.80 45.98 25.46
C GLY A 140 -45.82 46.17 26.99
N ALA A 141 -45.38 45.21 27.78
CA ALA A 141 -45.26 45.22 29.23
C ALA A 141 -43.88 45.72 29.67
N LYS A 142 -43.84 46.57 30.70
CA LYS A 142 -42.58 47.05 31.31
C LYS A 142 -42.31 46.28 32.58
N PHE A 143 -41.69 45.15 32.49
CA PHE A 143 -41.22 44.44 33.64
C PHE A 143 -39.90 45.01 34.18
N ARG A 144 -39.64 44.82 35.47
CA ARG A 144 -38.37 45.22 36.09
C ARG A 144 -37.21 44.40 35.47
N VAL A 145 -36.08 45.06 35.25
CA VAL A 145 -34.92 44.41 34.62
C VAL A 145 -34.24 43.43 35.58
N ASP A 146 -34.23 43.78 36.87
CA ASP A 146 -33.51 43.03 37.93
C ASP A 146 -34.26 41.83 38.50
N GLN A 147 -35.58 41.77 38.30
CA GLN A 147 -36.43 40.70 38.84
C GLN A 147 -37.46 40.23 37.80
N PRO A 148 -37.71 38.89 37.73
CA PRO A 148 -38.81 38.41 36.92
C PRO A 148 -40.17 38.87 37.48
N PRO A 149 -41.17 39.07 36.62
CA PRO A 149 -42.54 39.35 37.09
C PRO A 149 -43.08 38.13 37.85
N SER A 150 -44.01 38.44 38.76
CA SER A 150 -44.85 37.40 39.34
C SER A 150 -45.76 36.77 38.27
N ILE A 151 -46.32 35.60 38.57
CA ILE A 151 -47.25 34.94 37.63
C ILE A 151 -48.51 35.80 37.34
N ASP A 152 -48.95 36.50 38.28
CA ASP A 152 -50.15 37.35 38.12
C ASP A 152 -49.85 38.63 37.34
N GLU A 153 -48.64 39.20 37.49
CA GLU A 153 -48.17 40.29 36.65
C GLU A 153 -48.00 39.85 35.18
N PHE A 154 -47.49 38.64 35.01
CA PHE A 154 -47.33 38.07 33.67
C PHE A 154 -48.69 37.80 32.99
N ARG A 155 -49.63 37.19 33.70
CA ARG A 155 -51.02 36.96 33.23
C ARG A 155 -51.72 38.27 32.90
N ALA A 156 -51.58 39.25 33.75
CA ALA A 156 -52.20 40.58 33.50
C ALA A 156 -51.61 41.22 32.23
N ALA A 157 -50.34 41.07 31.96
CA ALA A 157 -49.71 41.58 30.77
C ALA A 157 -50.08 40.80 29.48
N VAL A 158 -50.32 39.47 29.59
CA VAL A 158 -50.83 38.65 28.46
C VAL A 158 -52.28 38.97 28.16
N GLY A 159 -53.11 39.22 29.24
CA GLY A 159 -54.54 39.51 29.11
C GLY A 159 -55.31 38.31 28.50
N ASN A 160 -56.32 38.60 27.71
CA ASN A 160 -57.16 37.60 27.05
C ASN A 160 -56.55 37.06 25.73
N ASN A 161 -55.46 37.63 25.29
CA ASN A 161 -54.84 37.21 24.01
C ASN A 161 -54.20 35.82 24.14
N LYS A 162 -54.40 34.93 23.17
CA LYS A 162 -53.69 33.67 23.07
C LYS A 162 -52.24 33.96 22.66
N LEU A 163 -51.31 33.81 23.61
CA LEU A 163 -49.88 34.07 23.42
C LEU A 163 -49.11 32.81 23.09
N ILE A 164 -48.50 32.76 21.91
CA ILE A 164 -47.62 31.68 21.51
C ILE A 164 -46.17 32.18 21.56
N LEU A 165 -45.38 31.60 22.46
CA LEU A 165 -43.98 31.89 22.64
C LEU A 165 -43.13 30.83 21.89
N ILE A 166 -42.34 31.25 20.95
CA ILE A 166 -41.42 30.40 20.18
C ILE A 166 -40.00 30.83 20.51
N LEU A 167 -39.29 29.99 21.28
CA LEU A 167 -37.96 30.28 21.81
C LEU A 167 -36.96 29.30 21.22
N ASP A 168 -36.13 29.76 20.25
CA ASP A 168 -35.14 28.91 19.55
C ASP A 168 -33.76 29.09 20.16
N GLU A 169 -33.02 27.99 20.29
CA GLU A 169 -31.64 27.90 20.79
C GLU A 169 -31.49 28.49 22.22
N LEU A 170 -32.45 28.20 23.12
CA LEU A 170 -32.48 28.67 24.50
C LEU A 170 -31.19 28.47 25.29
N GLU A 171 -30.48 27.36 25.05
CA GLU A 171 -29.20 27.08 25.73
C GLU A 171 -28.13 28.14 25.43
N SER A 172 -28.07 28.63 24.21
CA SER A 172 -27.13 29.69 23.82
C SER A 172 -27.42 30.98 24.58
N GLY A 173 -28.72 31.37 24.67
CA GLY A 173 -29.14 32.53 25.43
C GLY A 173 -28.84 32.42 26.89
N ILE A 174 -29.25 31.35 27.53
CA ILE A 174 -29.03 31.13 28.98
C ILE A 174 -27.55 31.08 29.33
N ARG A 175 -26.72 30.43 28.50
CA ARG A 175 -25.27 30.37 28.72
C ARG A 175 -24.55 31.70 28.51
N SER A 176 -25.10 32.60 27.71
CA SER A 176 -24.51 33.93 27.49
C SER A 176 -24.62 34.84 28.72
N ILE A 177 -25.49 34.51 29.69
CA ILE A 177 -25.65 35.25 30.93
C ILE A 177 -24.47 34.96 31.87
N SER A 178 -23.60 35.93 32.09
CA SER A 178 -22.41 35.79 32.91
C SER A 178 -22.69 35.69 34.40
N ASP A 179 -23.69 36.47 34.91
CA ASP A 179 -24.10 36.46 36.31
C ASP A 179 -24.87 35.17 36.64
N PRO A 180 -24.35 34.31 37.55
CA PRO A 180 -25.03 33.09 37.95
C PRO A 180 -26.42 33.32 38.62
N ALA A 181 -26.58 34.43 39.38
CA ALA A 181 -27.83 34.75 40.03
C ALA A 181 -28.90 35.18 39.01
N LEU A 182 -28.51 35.97 38.02
CA LEU A 182 -29.39 36.37 36.94
C LEU A 182 -29.75 35.17 36.04
N ARG A 183 -28.77 34.27 35.79
CA ARG A 183 -29.00 33.01 35.05
C ARG A 183 -30.06 32.17 35.77
N GLN A 184 -29.93 31.99 37.09
CA GLN A 184 -30.90 31.21 37.88
C GLN A 184 -32.29 31.86 37.85
N ARG A 185 -32.41 33.19 37.91
CA ARG A 185 -33.69 33.90 37.77
C ARG A 185 -34.33 33.64 36.41
N ASN A 186 -33.54 33.62 35.34
CA ASN A 186 -34.03 33.28 33.99
C ASN A 186 -34.54 31.82 33.92
N LEU A 187 -33.87 30.87 34.54
CA LEU A 187 -34.34 29.48 34.62
C LEU A 187 -35.65 29.39 35.46
N ASN A 188 -35.72 30.11 36.56
CA ASN A 188 -36.95 30.14 37.37
C ASN A 188 -38.13 30.75 36.60
N PHE A 189 -37.89 31.84 35.85
CA PHE A 189 -38.89 32.43 35.00
C PHE A 189 -39.31 31.50 33.86
N LEU A 190 -38.35 30.77 33.23
CA LEU A 190 -38.64 29.77 32.23
C LEU A 190 -39.51 28.64 32.79
N GLN A 191 -39.21 28.17 34.01
CA GLN A 191 -40.04 27.18 34.69
C GLN A 191 -41.47 27.73 34.91
N MET A 192 -41.59 28.94 35.43
CA MET A 192 -42.89 29.59 35.66
C MET A 192 -43.75 29.67 34.38
N ILE A 193 -43.20 30.12 33.27
CA ILE A 193 -43.97 30.20 32.02
C ILE A 193 -44.26 28.83 31.43
N SER A 194 -43.42 27.82 31.68
CA SER A 194 -43.67 26.44 31.23
C SER A 194 -44.78 25.76 32.06
N GLU A 195 -44.86 26.05 33.35
CA GLU A 195 -45.98 25.62 34.20
C GLU A 195 -47.29 26.34 33.80
N GLU A 196 -47.23 27.65 33.56
CA GLU A 196 -48.36 28.44 33.07
C GLU A 196 -48.87 27.91 31.73
N ALA A 197 -47.96 27.56 30.77
CA ALA A 197 -48.35 27.00 29.48
C ALA A 197 -49.16 25.71 29.61
N ASN A 198 -48.98 24.94 30.66
CA ASN A 198 -49.68 23.67 30.90
C ASN A 198 -50.94 23.82 31.81
N ARG A 199 -51.22 25.02 32.31
CA ARG A 199 -52.38 25.25 33.17
C ARG A 199 -53.68 25.22 32.34
N THR A 200 -54.72 24.60 32.86
CA THR A 200 -56.08 24.71 32.35
C THR A 200 -56.48 26.17 32.24
N GLU A 201 -57.15 26.53 31.18
CA GLU A 201 -57.60 27.91 30.88
C GLU A 201 -56.48 28.93 30.66
N SER A 202 -55.24 28.51 30.54
CA SER A 202 -54.17 29.45 30.24
C SER A 202 -54.16 29.87 28.76
N ASN A 203 -53.88 31.15 28.55
CA ASN A 203 -53.75 31.75 27.21
C ASN A 203 -52.32 31.59 26.63
N VAL A 204 -51.45 30.82 27.25
CA VAL A 204 -50.05 30.70 26.83
C VAL A 204 -49.77 29.31 26.24
N ALA A 205 -49.06 29.26 25.13
CA ALA A 205 -48.40 28.11 24.60
C ALA A 205 -46.89 28.40 24.46
N LEU A 206 -46.03 27.47 24.85
CA LEU A 206 -44.59 27.62 24.79
C LEU A 206 -44.00 26.54 23.88
N ILE A 207 -43.31 26.98 22.82
CA ILE A 207 -42.56 26.12 21.90
C ILE A 207 -41.07 26.45 22.04
N ALA A 208 -40.27 25.50 22.48
CA ALA A 208 -38.85 25.75 22.76
C ALA A 208 -37.96 24.76 22.07
N SER A 209 -36.77 25.20 21.61
CA SER A 209 -35.74 24.30 21.14
C SER A 209 -34.51 24.28 22.05
N VAL A 210 -33.98 23.09 22.27
CA VAL A 210 -32.77 22.86 23.02
C VAL A 210 -31.86 21.89 22.23
N TYR A 211 -30.54 21.97 22.47
CA TYR A 211 -29.56 21.05 21.88
C TYR A 211 -29.53 19.73 22.63
N ASP A 212 -29.43 19.81 23.97
CA ASP A 212 -29.35 18.68 24.88
C ASP A 212 -30.27 18.89 26.07
N GLY A 213 -31.34 18.13 26.11
CA GLY A 213 -32.33 18.23 27.18
C GLY A 213 -31.84 17.63 28.51
N SER A 214 -30.62 17.06 28.58
CA SER A 214 -30.00 16.63 29.82
C SER A 214 -29.29 17.77 30.57
N GLN A 215 -29.14 18.94 29.96
CA GLN A 215 -28.52 20.14 30.52
C GLN A 215 -29.55 21.25 30.65
N GLU A 216 -29.23 22.28 31.49
CA GLU A 216 -30.09 23.48 31.56
C GLU A 216 -29.98 24.33 30.28
N PRO A 217 -31.05 24.86 29.73
CA PRO A 217 -32.43 24.94 30.29
C PRO A 217 -33.33 23.73 29.99
N GLY A 218 -32.82 22.72 29.27
CA GLY A 218 -33.62 21.55 28.93
C GLY A 218 -34.13 20.77 30.15
N GLN A 219 -33.33 20.63 31.22
CA GLN A 219 -33.75 20.02 32.47
C GLN A 219 -34.92 20.76 33.11
N THR A 220 -34.90 22.11 33.13
CA THR A 220 -35.98 22.91 33.65
C THR A 220 -37.30 22.67 32.89
N LEU A 221 -37.25 22.63 31.55
CA LEU A 221 -38.43 22.37 30.73
C LEU A 221 -38.95 20.93 30.88
N LYS A 222 -38.07 19.98 31.17
CA LYS A 222 -38.47 18.58 31.38
C LYS A 222 -39.15 18.32 32.74
N ARG A 223 -39.17 19.25 33.66
CA ARG A 223 -39.86 19.12 34.96
C ARG A 223 -41.39 19.18 34.85
N VAL A 224 -41.89 19.70 33.74
CA VAL A 224 -43.35 19.88 33.52
C VAL A 224 -43.84 18.96 32.40
N SER A 225 -45.16 18.76 32.33
CA SER A 225 -45.78 18.02 31.22
C SER A 225 -45.44 18.69 29.88
N ARG A 226 -45.15 17.90 28.87
CA ARG A 226 -44.71 18.43 27.56
C ARG A 226 -44.99 17.49 26.40
N VAL A 227 -45.08 18.04 25.21
CA VAL A 227 -45.02 17.33 23.97
C VAL A 227 -43.55 17.33 23.51
N GLU A 228 -42.90 16.17 23.56
CA GLU A 228 -41.52 16.02 23.06
C GLU A 228 -41.54 15.84 21.53
N LEU A 229 -40.73 16.65 20.86
CA LEU A 229 -40.52 16.60 19.41
C LEU A 229 -39.09 16.13 19.14
N ARG A 230 -38.94 14.86 18.69
CA ARG A 230 -37.66 14.22 18.48
C ARG A 230 -37.40 14.03 17.00
N PHE A 231 -36.64 14.92 16.38
CA PHE A 231 -36.28 14.91 14.94
C PHE A 231 -35.16 13.90 14.66
N GLN A 232 -35.33 12.63 15.08
CA GLN A 232 -34.29 11.61 14.95
C GLN A 232 -34.64 10.48 13.96
N ASP A 233 -35.85 10.39 13.48
CA ASP A 233 -36.28 9.32 12.58
C ASP A 233 -35.54 9.41 11.24
N SER A 234 -34.88 8.31 10.87
CA SER A 234 -34.12 8.20 9.61
C SER A 234 -35.04 8.17 8.38
N SER A 235 -36.25 7.61 8.51
CA SER A 235 -37.22 7.55 7.42
C SER A 235 -37.74 8.92 7.05
N ASP A 236 -38.08 9.76 8.03
CA ASP A 236 -38.54 11.12 7.81
C ASP A 236 -37.44 11.99 7.21
N ARG A 237 -36.19 11.78 7.57
CA ARG A 237 -35.05 12.53 6.98
C ARG A 237 -34.93 12.31 5.46
N ARG A 238 -35.09 11.07 4.96
CA ARG A 238 -35.10 10.82 3.52
C ARG A 238 -36.27 11.53 2.83
N LYS A 239 -37.48 11.45 3.41
CA LYS A 239 -38.65 12.12 2.87
C LYS A 239 -38.50 13.63 2.83
N ILE A 240 -37.99 14.23 3.91
CA ILE A 240 -37.67 15.67 3.97
C ILE A 240 -36.67 16.04 2.89
N LEU A 241 -35.59 15.28 2.73
CA LEU A 241 -34.55 15.52 1.75
C LEU A 241 -35.15 15.46 0.31
N PHE A 242 -35.88 14.41 -0.02
CA PHE A 242 -36.50 14.28 -1.34
C PHE A 242 -37.49 15.40 -1.60
N HIS A 243 -38.32 15.78 -0.65
CA HIS A 243 -39.26 16.87 -0.78
C HIS A 243 -38.58 18.23 -1.00
N ARG A 244 -37.39 18.42 -0.40
CA ARG A 244 -36.57 19.64 -0.60
C ARG A 244 -35.86 19.65 -1.95
N LEU A 245 -35.51 18.50 -2.49
CA LEU A 245 -34.78 18.41 -3.76
C LEU A 245 -35.69 18.38 -4.98
N PHE A 246 -36.87 17.73 -4.88
CA PHE A 246 -37.72 17.42 -6.03
C PHE A 246 -39.15 17.95 -5.82
N ALA A 247 -39.78 18.38 -6.93
CA ALA A 247 -41.20 18.76 -6.92
C ALA A 247 -42.13 17.52 -6.93
N LYS A 248 -41.71 16.43 -7.60
CA LYS A 248 -42.40 15.14 -7.56
C LYS A 248 -41.70 14.18 -6.62
N SER A 249 -42.48 13.48 -5.79
CA SER A 249 -41.93 12.54 -4.84
C SER A 249 -41.36 11.29 -5.56
N PRO A 250 -40.08 10.93 -5.33
CA PRO A 250 -39.53 9.70 -5.87
C PRO A 250 -40.05 8.43 -5.18
N LEU A 251 -40.77 8.59 -4.06
CA LEU A 251 -41.35 7.47 -3.29
C LEU A 251 -42.77 7.09 -3.78
N GLU A 252 -43.31 7.86 -4.71
CA GLU A 252 -44.58 7.50 -5.35
C GLU A 252 -44.31 6.39 -6.38
N PRO A 253 -45.22 5.37 -6.45
CA PRO A 253 -45.07 4.30 -7.44
C PRO A 253 -45.04 4.85 -8.86
N SER A 254 -43.97 4.59 -9.61
CA SER A 254 -43.81 4.96 -11.02
C SER A 254 -43.29 3.77 -11.83
N PRO A 255 -44.01 3.33 -12.86
CA PRO A 255 -43.51 2.27 -13.74
C PRO A 255 -42.19 2.60 -14.43
N GLU A 256 -41.95 3.88 -14.73
CA GLU A 256 -40.71 4.34 -15.36
C GLU A 256 -39.54 4.22 -14.40
N ILE A 257 -39.72 4.59 -13.12
CA ILE A 257 -38.68 4.43 -12.07
C ILE A 257 -38.37 2.95 -11.86
N GLU A 258 -39.38 2.10 -11.79
CA GLU A 258 -39.20 0.66 -11.64
C GLU A 258 -38.44 0.05 -12.83
N ALA A 259 -38.77 0.46 -14.06
CA ALA A 259 -38.05 0.01 -15.25
C ALA A 259 -36.57 0.42 -15.23
N ILE A 260 -36.25 1.60 -14.74
CA ILE A 260 -34.85 2.05 -14.56
C ILE A 260 -34.15 1.17 -13.53
N ILE A 261 -34.72 0.97 -12.35
CA ILE A 261 -34.15 0.14 -11.27
C ILE A 261 -33.89 -1.27 -11.80
N GLN A 262 -34.86 -1.87 -12.48
CA GLN A 262 -34.69 -3.22 -13.05
C GLN A 262 -33.60 -3.27 -14.12
N SER A 263 -33.44 -2.23 -14.91
CA SER A 263 -32.36 -2.14 -15.91
C SER A 263 -30.97 -2.19 -15.25
N TYR A 264 -30.77 -1.45 -14.16
CA TYR A 264 -29.51 -1.51 -13.37
C TYR A 264 -29.31 -2.88 -12.75
N LEU A 265 -30.30 -3.42 -12.05
CA LEU A 265 -30.23 -4.74 -11.40
C LEU A 265 -29.91 -5.86 -12.39
N ASN A 266 -30.57 -5.86 -13.56
CA ASN A 266 -30.32 -6.85 -14.60
C ASN A 266 -28.91 -6.74 -15.18
N THR A 267 -28.41 -5.51 -15.34
CA THR A 267 -27.04 -5.26 -15.82
C THR A 267 -26.01 -5.79 -14.81
N TRP A 268 -26.16 -5.47 -13.54
CA TRP A 268 -25.25 -5.95 -12.51
C TRP A 268 -25.28 -7.47 -12.36
N LYS A 269 -26.45 -8.08 -12.40
CA LYS A 269 -26.60 -9.55 -12.41
C LYS A 269 -25.93 -10.20 -13.63
N ARG A 270 -26.11 -9.61 -14.83
CA ARG A 270 -25.46 -10.09 -16.06
C ARG A 270 -23.94 -10.09 -15.96
N PHE A 271 -23.35 -9.11 -15.26
CA PHE A 271 -21.91 -9.03 -15.04
C PHE A 271 -21.43 -9.80 -13.80
N GLY A 272 -22.30 -10.49 -13.08
CA GLY A 272 -21.93 -11.22 -11.87
C GLY A 272 -21.60 -10.32 -10.68
N ILE A 273 -22.02 -9.06 -10.70
CA ILE A 273 -21.81 -8.13 -9.59
C ILE A 273 -22.75 -8.52 -8.45
N GLU A 274 -22.17 -8.76 -7.27
CA GLU A 274 -22.90 -9.19 -6.09
C GLU A 274 -23.90 -8.11 -5.63
N LEU A 275 -25.13 -8.53 -5.36
CA LEU A 275 -26.19 -7.69 -4.85
C LEU A 275 -26.58 -8.15 -3.44
N PRO A 276 -26.59 -7.24 -2.45
CA PRO A 276 -27.08 -7.53 -1.11
C PRO A 276 -28.55 -7.98 -1.13
N GLU A 277 -28.96 -8.74 -0.11
CA GLU A 277 -30.35 -9.09 0.09
C GLU A 277 -31.22 -7.84 0.24
N GLY A 278 -32.37 -7.81 -0.44
CA GLY A 278 -33.28 -6.66 -0.41
C GLY A 278 -32.78 -5.42 -1.14
N TYR A 279 -31.72 -5.52 -1.95
CA TYR A 279 -31.11 -4.32 -2.60
C TYR A 279 -32.07 -3.62 -3.55
N ALA A 280 -32.98 -4.33 -4.21
CA ALA A 280 -34.01 -3.74 -5.06
C ALA A 280 -34.96 -2.81 -4.28
N GLU A 281 -35.35 -3.22 -3.07
CA GLU A 281 -36.13 -2.40 -2.15
C GLU A 281 -35.37 -1.15 -1.73
N GLN A 282 -34.11 -1.33 -1.35
CA GLN A 282 -33.25 -0.20 -0.97
C GLN A 282 -33.10 0.80 -2.12
N MET A 283 -32.97 0.33 -3.37
CA MET A 283 -32.93 1.22 -4.53
C MET A 283 -34.22 2.02 -4.70
N ARG A 284 -35.40 1.39 -4.52
CA ARG A 284 -36.69 2.09 -4.58
C ARG A 284 -36.80 3.19 -3.52
N GLU A 285 -36.38 2.88 -2.29
CA GLU A 285 -36.41 3.82 -1.17
C GLU A 285 -35.38 4.96 -1.32
N CYS A 286 -34.32 4.76 -2.07
CA CYS A 286 -33.22 5.72 -2.22
C CYS A 286 -33.26 6.49 -3.56
N TYR A 287 -34.02 6.03 -4.54
CA TYR A 287 -34.09 6.67 -5.86
C TYR A 287 -34.35 8.19 -5.75
N PRO A 288 -33.63 9.06 -6.50
CA PRO A 288 -32.72 8.76 -7.61
C PRO A 288 -31.24 8.55 -7.21
N PHE A 289 -30.97 8.37 -5.94
CA PHE A 289 -29.62 8.13 -5.45
C PHE A 289 -29.38 6.63 -5.24
N SER A 290 -28.12 6.20 -5.38
CA SER A 290 -27.76 4.83 -4.95
C SER A 290 -27.88 4.69 -3.43
N PRO A 291 -28.21 3.50 -2.92
CA PRO A 291 -28.28 3.24 -1.49
C PRO A 291 -26.98 3.61 -0.75
N GLU A 292 -25.83 3.28 -1.34
CA GLU A 292 -24.51 3.56 -0.78
C GLU A 292 -24.23 5.08 -0.68
N LEU A 293 -24.65 5.86 -1.69
CA LEU A 293 -24.49 7.32 -1.65
C LEU A 293 -25.30 7.94 -0.52
N LEU A 294 -26.56 7.50 -0.35
CA LEU A 294 -27.40 8.01 0.74
C LEU A 294 -26.92 7.53 2.12
N ASP A 295 -26.39 6.31 2.23
CA ASP A 295 -25.77 5.86 3.47
C ASP A 295 -24.57 6.73 3.85
N VAL A 296 -23.67 6.97 2.88
CA VAL A 296 -22.52 7.86 3.10
C VAL A 296 -22.99 9.27 3.49
N ALA A 297 -23.93 9.84 2.76
CA ALA A 297 -24.38 11.20 2.99
C ALA A 297 -25.15 11.38 4.31
N LEU A 298 -26.09 10.48 4.63
CA LEU A 298 -26.99 10.64 5.78
C LEU A 298 -26.45 10.08 7.09
N VAL A 299 -25.55 9.08 7.01
CA VAL A 299 -25.04 8.35 8.18
C VAL A 299 -23.59 8.71 8.44
N ARG A 300 -22.69 8.42 7.47
CA ARG A 300 -21.23 8.47 7.68
C ARG A 300 -20.69 9.87 7.77
N ILE A 301 -21.05 10.77 6.82
CA ILE A 301 -20.58 12.16 6.80
C ILE A 301 -20.99 12.89 8.09
N ARG A 302 -22.17 12.59 8.61
CA ARG A 302 -22.67 13.21 9.84
C ARG A 302 -21.86 12.85 11.08
N GLN A 303 -21.24 11.69 11.10
CA GLN A 303 -20.44 11.21 12.24
C GLN A 303 -19.00 11.74 12.18
N SER A 304 -18.55 12.25 11.04
CA SER A 304 -17.22 12.82 10.90
C SER A 304 -17.12 14.17 11.62
N LYS A 305 -16.01 14.38 12.34
CA LYS A 305 -15.68 15.64 13.01
C LYS A 305 -15.19 16.66 11.99
N GLY A 306 -16.06 17.28 11.24
CA GLY A 306 -15.65 18.28 10.24
C GLY A 306 -16.76 19.27 9.91
N GLY A 307 -16.47 20.23 9.05
CA GLY A 307 -17.30 21.40 8.71
C GLY A 307 -18.69 21.14 8.12
N PHE A 308 -19.06 19.90 7.85
CA PHE A 308 -20.41 19.50 7.46
C PHE A 308 -21.35 19.63 8.67
N GLN A 309 -22.02 20.80 8.76
CA GLN A 309 -22.97 21.06 9.87
C GLN A 309 -24.28 20.27 9.68
N GLY A 310 -24.26 18.98 10.02
CA GLY A 310 -25.44 18.13 10.08
C GLY A 310 -26.20 18.01 8.75
N THR A 311 -27.54 17.95 8.80
CA THR A 311 -28.41 17.73 7.61
C THR A 311 -28.27 18.83 6.53
N ARG A 312 -27.77 20.01 6.88
CA ARG A 312 -27.64 21.15 5.96
C ARG A 312 -26.53 20.94 4.92
N GLY A 313 -25.35 20.49 5.35
CA GLY A 313 -24.24 20.17 4.44
C GLY A 313 -24.62 19.03 3.50
N VAL A 314 -25.27 18.00 4.04
CA VAL A 314 -25.76 16.86 3.24
C VAL A 314 -26.77 17.31 2.18
N LEU A 315 -27.73 18.17 2.55
CA LEU A 315 -28.72 18.69 1.59
C LEU A 315 -28.04 19.52 0.48
N GLY A 316 -27.07 20.37 0.83
CA GLY A 316 -26.32 21.17 -0.12
C GLY A 316 -25.50 20.31 -1.09
N PHE A 317 -24.79 19.32 -0.56
CA PHE A 317 -24.01 18.36 -1.35
C PHE A 317 -24.88 17.57 -2.33
N LEU A 318 -26.02 17.01 -1.86
CA LEU A 318 -26.92 16.26 -2.74
C LEU A 318 -27.62 17.17 -3.75
N ALA A 319 -27.94 18.41 -3.38
CA ALA A 319 -28.48 19.41 -4.32
C ALA A 319 -27.50 19.75 -5.44
N ALA A 320 -26.22 19.87 -5.12
CA ALA A 320 -25.17 20.08 -6.10
C ALA A 320 -25.02 18.89 -7.05
N LEU A 321 -25.08 17.65 -6.54
CA LEU A 321 -25.10 16.43 -7.36
C LEU A 321 -26.33 16.39 -8.29
N VAL A 322 -27.53 16.73 -7.79
CA VAL A 322 -28.74 16.79 -8.60
C VAL A 322 -28.62 17.83 -9.70
N ARG A 323 -28.09 19.02 -9.39
CA ARG A 323 -27.85 20.09 -10.35
C ARG A 323 -26.91 19.65 -11.47
N ALA A 324 -25.78 19.03 -11.10
CA ALA A 324 -24.76 18.58 -12.02
C ALA A 324 -25.22 17.41 -12.92
N ARG A 325 -26.04 16.48 -12.38
CA ARG A 325 -26.23 15.16 -13.01
C ARG A 325 -27.66 14.86 -13.43
N SER A 326 -28.69 15.53 -12.93
CA SER A 326 -30.10 15.21 -13.19
C SER A 326 -30.53 15.20 -14.66
N SER A 327 -29.84 15.95 -15.50
CA SER A 327 -30.08 16.01 -16.95
C SER A 327 -29.31 14.95 -17.74
N ALA A 328 -28.35 14.25 -17.13
CA ALA A 328 -27.41 13.36 -17.81
C ALA A 328 -27.50 11.89 -17.34
N THR A 329 -28.15 11.60 -16.19
CA THR A 329 -28.18 10.26 -15.62
C THR A 329 -29.61 9.85 -15.20
N HIS A 330 -29.80 8.55 -15.05
CA HIS A 330 -30.99 7.94 -14.46
C HIS A 330 -30.82 7.57 -12.99
N LEU A 331 -29.59 7.46 -12.50
CA LEU A 331 -29.24 7.15 -11.11
C LEU A 331 -28.01 7.97 -10.74
N ILE A 332 -28.07 8.67 -9.62
CA ILE A 332 -26.91 9.40 -9.06
C ILE A 332 -26.20 8.50 -8.07
N THR A 333 -24.91 8.29 -8.27
CA THR A 333 -24.09 7.39 -7.47
C THR A 333 -22.92 8.15 -6.83
N MET A 334 -22.15 7.51 -5.98
CA MET A 334 -20.92 8.08 -5.42
C MET A 334 -19.91 8.48 -6.51
N ALA A 335 -19.93 7.78 -7.65
CA ALA A 335 -19.08 8.07 -8.80
C ALA A 335 -19.41 9.40 -9.53
N ASP A 336 -20.53 10.04 -9.17
CA ASP A 336 -20.91 11.31 -9.73
C ASP A 336 -20.35 12.53 -8.97
N ALA A 337 -19.71 12.30 -7.80
CA ALA A 337 -18.99 13.32 -7.03
C ALA A 337 -17.59 13.59 -7.61
N SER A 338 -17.53 13.97 -8.87
CA SER A 338 -16.30 14.13 -9.65
C SER A 338 -15.40 15.25 -9.14
N LEU A 339 -14.09 14.97 -9.03
CA LEU A 339 -13.07 15.99 -8.75
C LEU A 339 -12.85 16.96 -9.91
N LEU A 340 -13.29 16.62 -11.13
CA LEU A 340 -13.22 17.47 -12.30
C LEU A 340 -14.30 18.57 -12.30
N ASP A 341 -15.33 18.42 -11.47
CA ASP A 341 -16.34 19.44 -11.23
C ASP A 341 -15.89 20.34 -10.07
N PRO A 342 -15.68 21.66 -10.29
CA PRO A 342 -15.18 22.57 -9.26
C PRO A 342 -16.11 22.68 -8.03
N GLU A 343 -17.41 22.54 -8.22
CA GLU A 343 -18.37 22.59 -7.13
C GLU A 343 -18.28 21.30 -6.27
N MET A 344 -18.22 20.14 -6.92
CA MET A 344 -18.04 18.87 -6.23
C MET A 344 -16.70 18.82 -5.50
N ARG A 345 -15.64 19.29 -6.15
CA ARG A 345 -14.32 19.41 -5.51
C ARG A 345 -14.36 20.26 -4.23
N SER A 346 -15.09 21.37 -4.26
CA SER A 346 -15.25 22.22 -3.07
C SER A 346 -15.96 21.46 -1.94
N TRP A 347 -17.04 20.74 -2.24
CA TRP A 347 -17.76 19.94 -1.27
C TRP A 347 -16.90 18.81 -0.67
N LEU A 348 -16.08 18.15 -1.50
CA LEU A 348 -15.15 17.11 -1.03
C LEU A 348 -14.03 17.71 -0.16
N ALA A 349 -13.54 18.90 -0.50
CA ALA A 349 -12.55 19.63 0.29
C ALA A 349 -13.11 20.04 1.67
N ASP A 350 -14.39 20.38 1.76
CA ASP A 350 -15.05 20.67 3.04
C ASP A 350 -15.14 19.43 3.96
N LEU A 351 -15.14 18.21 3.37
CA LEU A 351 -15.06 16.95 4.11
C LEU A 351 -13.63 16.62 4.54
N ASP A 352 -12.63 17.18 3.88
CA ASP A 352 -11.20 17.03 4.16
C ASP A 352 -10.54 18.39 4.40
N PRO A 353 -10.70 18.99 5.59
CA PRO A 353 -10.19 20.34 5.87
C PRO A 353 -8.68 20.51 5.65
N ALA A 354 -7.90 19.44 5.81
CA ALA A 354 -6.47 19.43 5.50
C ALA A 354 -6.18 19.23 4.01
N GLN A 355 -7.19 18.86 3.22
CA GLN A 355 -7.15 18.53 1.79
C GLN A 355 -6.09 17.48 1.40
N ASN A 356 -5.59 16.71 2.34
CA ASN A 356 -4.52 15.74 2.08
C ASN A 356 -5.02 14.56 1.23
N LEU A 357 -6.20 14.04 1.55
CA LEU A 357 -6.80 12.90 0.84
C LEU A 357 -7.32 13.32 -0.53
N VAL A 358 -7.94 14.51 -0.61
CA VAL A 358 -8.39 15.11 -1.88
C VAL A 358 -7.22 15.31 -2.83
N ASN A 359 -6.11 15.88 -2.36
CA ASN A 359 -4.91 16.10 -3.18
C ASN A 359 -4.26 14.77 -3.61
N SER A 360 -4.27 13.76 -2.75
CA SER A 360 -3.78 12.41 -3.09
C SER A 360 -4.61 11.78 -4.21
N ALA A 361 -5.94 11.89 -4.12
CA ALA A 361 -6.84 11.38 -5.15
C ALA A 361 -6.73 12.16 -6.47
N GLU A 362 -6.55 13.49 -6.43
CA GLU A 362 -6.29 14.32 -7.60
C GLU A 362 -4.99 13.94 -8.30
N SER A 363 -3.92 13.68 -7.54
CA SER A 363 -2.65 13.22 -8.09
C SER A 363 -2.83 11.90 -8.84
N ASN A 364 -3.52 10.93 -8.24
CA ASN A 364 -3.83 9.67 -8.91
C ASN A 364 -4.70 9.84 -10.16
N LEU A 365 -5.72 10.69 -10.08
CA LEU A 365 -6.58 10.96 -11.22
C LEU A 365 -5.79 11.63 -12.37
N HIS A 366 -4.87 12.54 -12.06
CA HIS A 366 -4.00 13.15 -13.06
C HIS A 366 -3.11 12.12 -13.76
N GLU A 367 -2.54 11.19 -13.03
CA GLU A 367 -1.70 10.11 -13.56
C GLU A 367 -2.50 9.15 -14.46
N LEU A 368 -3.72 8.80 -14.05
CA LEU A 368 -4.53 7.75 -14.67
C LEU A 368 -5.73 8.27 -15.49
N ARG A 369 -5.83 9.57 -15.73
CA ARG A 369 -6.98 10.21 -16.41
C ARG A 369 -7.26 9.68 -17.83
N HIS A 370 -6.31 9.05 -18.46
CA HIS A 370 -6.44 8.44 -19.78
C HIS A 370 -7.26 7.15 -19.79
N LEU A 371 -7.49 6.55 -18.60
CA LEU A 371 -8.27 5.32 -18.49
C LEU A 371 -9.76 5.60 -18.53
N PRO A 372 -10.55 4.71 -19.12
CA PRO A 372 -12.01 4.76 -18.99
C PRO A 372 -12.39 4.64 -17.51
N PHE A 373 -13.45 5.32 -17.12
CA PHE A 373 -13.95 5.35 -15.74
C PHE A 373 -13.00 5.91 -14.67
N ALA A 374 -11.82 6.46 -15.02
CA ALA A 374 -10.85 6.95 -14.04
C ALA A 374 -11.45 7.96 -13.05
N ASP A 375 -12.16 8.97 -13.55
CA ASP A 375 -12.85 9.96 -12.71
C ASP A 375 -13.92 9.33 -11.83
N ARG A 376 -14.73 8.42 -12.37
CA ARG A 376 -15.81 7.75 -11.64
C ARG A 376 -15.29 6.82 -10.54
N ILE A 377 -14.22 6.08 -10.79
CA ILE A 377 -13.54 5.24 -9.80
C ILE A 377 -12.97 6.15 -8.69
N THR A 378 -12.25 7.19 -9.08
CA THR A 378 -11.65 8.14 -8.13
C THR A 378 -12.72 8.79 -7.25
N ALA A 379 -13.80 9.29 -7.82
CA ALA A 379 -14.87 9.95 -7.08
C ALA A 379 -15.53 9.01 -6.05
N ALA A 380 -15.88 7.78 -6.47
CA ALA A 380 -16.55 6.83 -5.60
C ALA A 380 -15.65 6.38 -4.44
N VAL A 381 -14.40 6.03 -4.74
CA VAL A 381 -13.45 5.58 -3.72
C VAL A 381 -13.04 6.71 -2.78
N LEU A 382 -12.83 7.93 -3.31
CA LEU A 382 -12.51 9.09 -2.48
C LEU A 382 -13.64 9.41 -1.51
N LEU A 383 -14.88 9.48 -1.98
CA LEU A 383 -16.03 9.79 -1.12
C LEU A 383 -16.20 8.73 -0.02
N ALA A 384 -15.97 7.46 -0.33
CA ALA A 384 -16.00 6.39 0.66
C ALA A 384 -14.82 6.47 1.66
N SER A 385 -13.67 6.96 1.21
CA SER A 385 -12.49 7.15 2.07
C SER A 385 -12.65 8.36 3.01
N LEU A 386 -13.28 9.43 2.53
CA LEU A 386 -13.58 10.63 3.33
C LEU A 386 -14.65 10.36 4.40
N ALA A 387 -15.54 9.42 4.13
CA ALA A 387 -16.60 9.00 5.05
C ALA A 387 -16.48 7.50 5.38
N PRO A 388 -15.47 7.11 6.17
CA PRO A 388 -15.16 5.71 6.41
C PRO A 388 -16.30 4.99 7.16
N SER A 389 -16.47 3.72 6.81
CA SER A 389 -17.30 2.79 7.58
C SER A 389 -16.66 2.55 8.96
N PRO A 390 -17.43 2.27 10.01
CA PRO A 390 -16.90 1.91 11.34
C PRO A 390 -15.98 0.69 11.33
N LYS A 391 -16.11 -0.19 10.32
CA LYS A 391 -15.34 -1.43 10.22
C LYS A 391 -14.07 -1.26 9.38
N GLU A 392 -14.19 -0.71 8.17
CA GLU A 392 -13.06 -0.54 7.25
C GLU A 392 -13.29 0.68 6.34
N PRO A 393 -12.22 1.42 5.94
CA PRO A 393 -12.35 2.51 4.97
C PRO A 393 -12.59 1.95 3.56
N GLY A 394 -13.29 2.72 2.73
CA GLY A 394 -13.41 2.45 1.30
C GLY A 394 -14.61 1.61 0.90
N LEU A 395 -14.50 0.96 -0.26
CA LEU A 395 -15.55 0.16 -0.92
C LEU A 395 -15.01 -1.22 -1.31
N LEU A 396 -15.84 -2.24 -1.22
CA LEU A 396 -15.57 -3.52 -1.88
C LEU A 396 -15.66 -3.34 -3.40
N GLU A 397 -15.01 -4.22 -4.17
CA GLU A 397 -15.06 -4.18 -5.63
C GLU A 397 -16.49 -4.24 -6.18
N SER A 398 -17.34 -5.11 -5.61
CA SER A 398 -18.74 -5.20 -6.01
C SER A 398 -19.53 -3.93 -5.70
N GLU A 399 -19.23 -3.25 -4.58
CA GLU A 399 -19.82 -1.96 -4.23
C GLU A 399 -19.37 -0.88 -5.21
N LEU A 400 -18.07 -0.80 -5.49
CA LEU A 400 -17.52 0.13 -6.46
C LEU A 400 -18.13 -0.09 -7.85
N ALA A 401 -18.25 -1.34 -8.29
CA ALA A 401 -18.86 -1.66 -9.58
C ALA A 401 -20.30 -1.15 -9.67
N ARG A 402 -21.12 -1.28 -8.61
CA ARG A 402 -22.48 -0.72 -8.55
C ARG A 402 -22.51 0.81 -8.65
N GLN A 403 -21.48 1.48 -8.16
CA GLN A 403 -21.39 2.95 -8.27
C GLN A 403 -20.94 3.42 -9.66
N VAL A 404 -20.11 2.64 -10.35
CA VAL A 404 -19.48 3.06 -11.61
C VAL A 404 -20.25 2.56 -12.83
N ILE A 405 -20.79 1.34 -12.81
CA ILE A 405 -21.38 0.67 -13.98
C ILE A 405 -22.86 1.04 -14.14
N ALA A 406 -23.16 1.77 -15.20
CA ALA A 406 -24.51 2.02 -15.68
C ALA A 406 -25.00 0.90 -16.64
N PRO A 407 -26.30 0.85 -17.03
CA PRO A 407 -26.83 -0.21 -17.89
C PRO A 407 -26.15 -0.36 -19.26
N ASP A 408 -25.57 0.70 -19.79
CA ASP A 408 -24.79 0.77 -21.03
C ASP A 408 -23.27 0.69 -20.83
N GLY A 409 -22.82 0.49 -19.57
CA GLY A 409 -21.40 0.48 -19.23
C GLY A 409 -20.69 -0.80 -19.66
N ASP A 410 -19.41 -0.68 -20.01
CA ASP A 410 -18.51 -1.77 -20.34
C ASP A 410 -17.77 -2.27 -19.09
N TYR A 411 -18.16 -3.45 -18.60
CA TYR A 411 -17.56 -4.06 -17.41
C TYR A 411 -16.09 -4.47 -17.61
N ASN A 412 -15.70 -4.86 -18.83
CA ASN A 412 -14.31 -5.24 -19.09
C ASN A 412 -13.39 -4.01 -19.01
N GLN A 413 -13.83 -2.88 -19.55
CA GLN A 413 -13.09 -1.61 -19.41
C GLN A 413 -13.00 -1.16 -17.97
N PHE A 414 -14.06 -1.33 -17.17
CA PHE A 414 -14.01 -1.06 -15.73
C PHE A 414 -12.99 -1.94 -15.01
N THR A 415 -13.00 -3.24 -15.26
CA THR A 415 -12.08 -4.20 -14.66
C THR A 415 -10.62 -3.88 -15.03
N LEU A 416 -10.38 -3.54 -16.30
CA LEU A 416 -9.07 -3.10 -16.77
C LEU A 416 -8.60 -1.83 -16.05
N ALA A 417 -9.47 -0.83 -15.96
CA ALA A 417 -9.17 0.41 -15.27
C ALA A 417 -8.88 0.18 -13.78
N LEU A 418 -9.72 -0.60 -13.10
CA LEU A 418 -9.54 -0.91 -11.67
C LEU A 418 -8.22 -1.66 -11.42
N ASN A 419 -7.87 -2.65 -12.23
CA ASN A 419 -6.60 -3.35 -12.12
C ASN A 419 -5.41 -2.40 -12.36
N THR A 420 -5.57 -1.43 -13.24
CA THR A 420 -4.56 -0.39 -13.44
C THR A 420 -4.43 0.54 -12.22
N PHE A 421 -5.55 0.93 -11.59
CA PHE A 421 -5.52 1.66 -10.31
C PHE A 421 -4.80 0.87 -9.21
N ARG A 422 -5.07 -0.43 -9.08
CA ARG A 422 -4.39 -1.32 -8.14
C ARG A 422 -2.88 -1.40 -8.37
N SER A 423 -2.48 -1.38 -9.62
CA SER A 423 -1.06 -1.57 -9.99
C SER A 423 -0.26 -0.27 -10.04
N LEU A 424 -0.85 0.84 -10.47
CA LEU A 424 -0.16 2.09 -10.74
C LEU A 424 -0.59 3.26 -9.85
N GLY A 425 -1.75 3.16 -9.17
CA GLY A 425 -2.26 4.23 -8.32
C GLY A 425 -1.38 4.48 -7.10
N SER A 426 -0.68 5.62 -7.07
CA SER A 426 0.29 5.95 -6.02
C SER A 426 -0.32 6.10 -4.63
N TYR A 427 -1.59 6.52 -4.55
CA TYR A 427 -2.33 6.73 -3.31
C TYR A 427 -3.54 5.81 -3.18
N PHE A 428 -3.72 4.88 -4.12
CA PHE A 428 -4.80 3.91 -4.13
C PHE A 428 -4.36 2.64 -3.42
N HIS A 429 -5.13 2.22 -2.44
CA HIS A 429 -4.81 1.09 -1.57
C HIS A 429 -5.93 0.07 -1.56
N GLU A 430 -5.57 -1.16 -1.28
CA GLU A 430 -6.49 -2.26 -1.02
C GLU A 430 -6.11 -2.97 0.28
N ARG A 431 -7.09 -3.19 1.16
CA ARG A 431 -6.93 -3.94 2.39
C ARG A 431 -8.15 -4.81 2.62
N HIS A 432 -7.98 -6.11 2.77
CA HIS A 432 -9.07 -7.09 2.95
C HIS A 432 -10.17 -6.97 1.88
N GLY A 433 -9.80 -6.65 0.64
CA GLY A 433 -10.73 -6.43 -0.47
C GLY A 433 -11.41 -5.05 -0.49
N SER A 434 -11.17 -4.19 0.50
CA SER A 434 -11.68 -2.82 0.52
C SER A 434 -10.69 -1.87 -0.17
N LEU A 435 -11.21 -1.08 -1.11
CA LEU A 435 -10.49 -0.13 -1.95
C LEU A 435 -10.65 1.27 -1.38
N PHE A 436 -9.53 1.97 -1.11
CA PHE A 436 -9.56 3.29 -0.49
C PHE A 436 -8.36 4.16 -0.91
N PHE A 437 -8.50 5.47 -0.75
CA PHE A 437 -7.38 6.40 -0.82
C PHE A 437 -6.76 6.61 0.56
N ASP A 438 -5.43 6.73 0.59
CA ASP A 438 -4.67 7.11 1.78
C ASP A 438 -3.75 8.29 1.44
N THR A 439 -3.32 9.02 2.45
CA THR A 439 -2.31 10.08 2.32
C THR A 439 -0.90 9.54 2.18
N LYS A 440 -0.68 8.30 2.57
CA LYS A 440 0.59 7.60 2.40
C LYS A 440 0.70 7.04 0.99
N GLU A 441 1.79 7.38 0.29
CA GLU A 441 2.06 6.83 -1.05
C GLU A 441 2.27 5.32 -1.01
N ASN A 442 1.74 4.61 -2.00
CA ASN A 442 2.08 3.22 -2.29
C ASN A 442 3.36 3.19 -3.13
N ALA A 443 4.48 2.96 -2.47
CA ALA A 443 5.79 2.99 -3.10
C ALA A 443 5.92 2.01 -4.28
N HIS A 444 5.34 0.81 -4.18
CA HIS A 444 5.36 -0.17 -5.27
C HIS A 444 4.58 0.31 -6.50
N SER A 445 3.41 0.92 -6.32
CA SER A 445 2.63 1.47 -7.42
C SER A 445 3.34 2.65 -8.07
N LYS A 446 3.94 3.52 -7.29
CA LYS A 446 4.74 4.65 -7.80
C LYS A 446 5.94 4.19 -8.61
N VAL A 447 6.64 3.14 -8.14
CA VAL A 447 7.75 2.52 -8.88
C VAL A 447 7.26 1.96 -10.21
N ARG A 448 6.15 1.21 -10.23
CA ARG A 448 5.57 0.65 -11.46
C ARG A 448 5.14 1.74 -12.44
N TYR A 449 4.50 2.80 -11.95
CA TYR A 449 4.15 3.95 -12.79
C TYR A 449 5.39 4.57 -13.43
N ARG A 450 6.45 4.81 -12.65
CA ARG A 450 7.72 5.33 -13.14
C ARG A 450 8.41 4.39 -14.13
N ALA A 451 8.28 3.07 -13.93
CA ALA A 451 8.87 2.03 -14.78
C ALA A 451 8.33 2.04 -16.22
N ILE A 452 7.12 2.60 -16.45
CA ILE A 452 6.57 2.78 -17.81
C ILE A 452 7.48 3.65 -18.68
N SER A 453 8.19 4.60 -18.09
CA SER A 453 9.10 5.49 -18.81
C SER A 453 10.49 4.89 -19.06
N VAL A 454 10.81 3.73 -18.50
CA VAL A 454 12.08 3.02 -18.72
C VAL A 454 11.99 2.16 -19.95
N SER A 455 12.87 2.39 -20.93
CA SER A 455 12.88 1.60 -22.16
C SER A 455 13.40 0.17 -21.94
N ASP A 456 13.09 -0.74 -22.88
CA ASP A 456 13.62 -2.10 -22.83
C ASP A 456 15.15 -2.12 -22.97
N ASP A 457 15.71 -1.23 -23.76
CA ASP A 457 17.17 -1.11 -23.93
C ASP A 457 17.84 -0.62 -22.64
N GLU A 458 17.30 0.40 -21.96
CA GLU A 458 17.81 0.86 -20.67
C GLU A 458 17.72 -0.24 -19.60
N ALA A 459 16.63 -1.00 -19.59
CA ALA A 459 16.46 -2.14 -18.70
C ALA A 459 17.48 -3.25 -19.01
N TRP A 460 17.73 -3.53 -20.28
CA TRP A 460 18.73 -4.52 -20.70
C TRP A 460 20.15 -4.09 -20.34
N GLU A 461 20.51 -2.84 -20.53
CA GLU A 461 21.81 -2.30 -20.07
C GLU A 461 21.98 -2.49 -18.55
N GLN A 462 20.95 -2.22 -17.78
CA GLN A 462 20.96 -2.47 -16.33
C GLN A 462 21.19 -3.94 -16.00
N VAL A 463 20.52 -4.86 -16.71
CA VAL A 463 20.70 -6.31 -16.55
C VAL A 463 22.13 -6.73 -16.87
N THR A 464 22.70 -6.24 -17.97
CA THR A 464 24.07 -6.59 -18.36
C THR A 464 25.10 -6.03 -17.37
N ASP A 465 24.84 -4.86 -16.79
CA ASP A 465 25.69 -4.29 -15.76
C ASP A 465 25.67 -5.12 -14.47
N TRP A 466 24.46 -5.52 -14.00
CA TRP A 466 24.35 -6.43 -12.86
C TRP A 466 24.95 -7.82 -13.15
N TRP A 467 24.81 -8.32 -14.36
CA TRP A 467 25.42 -9.57 -14.73
C TRP A 467 26.94 -9.47 -14.63
N ARG A 468 27.50 -8.37 -15.12
CA ARG A 468 28.95 -8.10 -15.03
C ARG A 468 29.42 -8.01 -13.59
N THR A 469 28.77 -7.21 -12.78
CA THR A 469 29.21 -6.92 -11.41
C THR A 469 28.93 -8.07 -10.44
N GLU A 470 27.74 -8.65 -10.47
CA GLU A 470 27.29 -9.63 -9.49
C GLU A 470 27.58 -11.09 -9.84
N ILE A 471 27.44 -11.44 -11.13
CA ILE A 471 27.63 -12.83 -11.57
C ILE A 471 29.07 -13.04 -12.02
N LEU A 472 29.58 -12.15 -12.85
CA LEU A 472 30.92 -12.26 -13.38
C LEU A 472 32.01 -11.67 -12.46
N ARG A 473 31.62 -10.95 -11.40
CA ARG A 473 32.52 -10.31 -10.42
C ARG A 473 33.62 -9.49 -11.10
N ASP A 474 33.20 -8.60 -11.98
CA ASP A 474 34.05 -7.72 -12.80
C ASP A 474 35.02 -8.45 -13.72
N ARG A 475 34.85 -9.77 -13.93
CA ARG A 475 35.59 -10.46 -14.99
C ARG A 475 35.11 -9.97 -16.35
N GLU A 476 36.03 -9.72 -17.22
CA GLU A 476 35.74 -9.23 -18.54
C GLU A 476 34.89 -10.19 -19.36
N ALA A 477 33.72 -9.72 -19.81
CA ALA A 477 32.86 -10.42 -20.75
C ALA A 477 32.37 -9.46 -21.83
N VAL A 478 32.14 -10.00 -23.02
CA VAL A 478 31.49 -9.30 -24.13
C VAL A 478 30.05 -9.75 -24.21
N PHE A 479 29.10 -8.82 -24.15
CA PHE A 479 27.71 -9.16 -24.39
C PHE A 479 27.39 -9.07 -25.86
N PHE A 480 26.84 -10.15 -26.43
CA PHE A 480 26.55 -10.25 -27.85
C PHE A 480 25.44 -9.28 -28.27
N GLY A 481 25.77 -8.36 -29.15
CA GLY A 481 24.82 -7.47 -29.82
C GLY A 481 24.79 -7.69 -31.34
N SER A 482 25.98 -7.80 -31.96
CA SER A 482 26.16 -8.19 -33.34
C SER A 482 27.52 -8.86 -33.48
N VAL A 483 27.72 -9.57 -34.60
CA VAL A 483 28.98 -10.26 -34.87
C VAL A 483 30.14 -9.25 -34.95
N GLU A 484 29.99 -8.17 -35.71
CA GLU A 484 31.00 -7.13 -35.92
C GLU A 484 31.32 -6.40 -34.63
N GLY A 485 30.27 -6.06 -33.84
CA GLY A 485 30.41 -5.40 -32.56
C GLY A 485 31.20 -6.24 -31.54
N CYS A 486 30.92 -7.54 -31.48
CA CYS A 486 31.65 -8.47 -30.62
C CYS A 486 33.11 -8.64 -31.07
N GLN A 487 33.36 -8.82 -32.37
CA GLN A 487 34.72 -8.92 -32.91
C GLN A 487 35.55 -7.67 -32.61
N ALA A 488 34.97 -6.45 -32.73
CA ALA A 488 35.66 -5.21 -32.41
C ALA A 488 36.03 -5.16 -30.92
N GLN A 489 35.12 -5.54 -30.04
CA GLN A 489 35.38 -5.60 -28.59
C GLN A 489 36.42 -6.67 -28.22
N ILE A 490 36.40 -7.84 -28.85
CA ILE A 490 37.39 -8.91 -28.63
C ILE A 490 38.76 -8.44 -29.09
N LYS A 491 38.88 -7.80 -30.28
CA LYS A 491 40.14 -7.29 -30.82
C LYS A 491 40.81 -6.23 -29.96
N SER A 492 40.04 -5.45 -29.21
CA SER A 492 40.54 -4.40 -28.30
C SER A 492 41.13 -4.93 -27.00
N ARG A 493 40.95 -6.21 -26.68
CA ARG A 493 41.38 -6.85 -25.43
C ARG A 493 42.79 -7.42 -25.45
N PRO A 494 43.43 -7.64 -24.29
CA PRO A 494 44.71 -8.29 -24.17
C PRO A 494 44.63 -9.73 -24.71
N LYS A 495 45.59 -10.10 -25.57
CA LYS A 495 45.58 -11.32 -26.38
C LYS A 495 45.88 -12.62 -25.62
N LYS A 496 46.08 -12.58 -24.28
CA LYS A 496 46.60 -13.74 -23.52
C LYS A 496 45.54 -14.51 -22.76
N ASP A 497 44.40 -13.93 -22.48
CA ASP A 497 43.39 -14.55 -21.62
C ASP A 497 42.15 -14.96 -22.39
N MET A 498 41.41 -15.93 -21.81
CA MET A 498 40.13 -16.38 -22.33
C MET A 498 39.15 -15.21 -22.38
N CYS A 499 38.47 -15.01 -23.49
CA CYS A 499 37.43 -14.02 -23.68
C CYS A 499 36.06 -14.69 -23.61
N LEU A 500 35.26 -14.32 -22.60
CA LEU A 500 33.87 -14.80 -22.47
C LEU A 500 32.95 -13.92 -23.32
N VAL A 501 32.19 -14.51 -24.22
CA VAL A 501 31.10 -13.87 -24.98
C VAL A 501 29.79 -14.44 -24.49
N ILE A 502 28.87 -13.58 -24.08
CA ILE A 502 27.55 -13.97 -23.58
C ILE A 502 26.48 -13.51 -24.54
N ALA A 503 25.74 -14.46 -25.11
CA ALA A 503 24.62 -14.17 -26.01
C ALA A 503 23.27 -14.18 -25.22
N PRO A 504 22.37 -13.23 -25.50
CA PRO A 504 21.06 -13.20 -24.86
C PRO A 504 20.08 -14.26 -25.36
N SER A 505 20.39 -14.86 -26.51
CA SER A 505 19.62 -15.93 -27.14
C SER A 505 20.56 -16.89 -27.86
N ARG A 506 20.09 -18.06 -28.20
CA ARG A 506 20.85 -18.99 -29.02
C ARG A 506 21.17 -18.38 -30.38
N LEU A 507 22.45 -18.39 -30.73
CA LEU A 507 22.90 -17.82 -31.99
C LEU A 507 22.66 -18.77 -33.16
N SER A 508 22.43 -18.20 -34.34
CA SER A 508 22.42 -18.97 -35.58
C SER A 508 23.80 -19.57 -35.88
N ILE A 509 23.86 -20.66 -36.64
CA ILE A 509 25.12 -21.26 -37.08
C ILE A 509 25.95 -20.23 -37.85
N SER A 510 25.29 -19.38 -38.66
CA SER A 510 25.97 -18.33 -39.43
C SER A 510 26.63 -17.29 -38.52
N ASP A 511 25.94 -16.87 -37.44
CA ASP A 511 26.49 -15.90 -36.51
C ASP A 511 27.66 -16.48 -35.71
N VAL A 512 27.56 -17.76 -35.30
CA VAL A 512 28.66 -18.47 -34.63
C VAL A 512 29.86 -18.53 -35.55
N HIS A 513 29.68 -18.97 -36.81
CA HIS A 513 30.78 -19.01 -37.79
C HIS A 513 31.35 -17.61 -38.00
N GLY A 514 30.49 -16.60 -38.22
CA GLY A 514 30.90 -15.20 -38.39
C GLY A 514 31.72 -14.70 -37.22
N LEU A 515 31.27 -14.95 -35.99
CA LEU A 515 31.99 -14.52 -34.79
C LEU A 515 33.42 -15.06 -34.73
N PHE A 516 33.60 -16.35 -34.92
CA PHE A 516 34.89 -16.98 -34.76
C PHE A 516 35.82 -16.76 -35.98
N TRP A 517 35.31 -16.87 -37.22
CA TRP A 517 36.15 -16.75 -38.43
C TRP A 517 36.58 -15.31 -38.70
N GLY A 518 35.83 -14.33 -38.30
CA GLY A 518 36.22 -12.93 -38.44
C GLY A 518 37.29 -12.45 -37.45
N LEU A 519 37.70 -13.31 -36.53
CA LEU A 519 38.78 -13.01 -35.57
C LEU A 519 40.12 -13.33 -36.17
N GLU A 520 41.00 -12.35 -36.27
CA GLU A 520 42.38 -12.52 -36.77
C GLU A 520 43.31 -13.16 -35.76
N VAL A 521 42.97 -13.15 -34.46
CA VAL A 521 43.84 -13.62 -33.36
C VAL A 521 43.05 -14.14 -32.18
N PRO A 522 43.71 -14.87 -31.34
CA PRO A 522 43.61 -16.29 -31.10
C PRO A 522 42.16 -16.74 -30.95
N ARG A 523 41.62 -17.26 -32.00
CA ARG A 523 40.22 -17.70 -32.13
C ARG A 523 39.81 -18.70 -31.04
N ASN A 524 40.74 -19.58 -30.69
CA ASN A 524 40.50 -20.66 -29.74
C ASN A 524 40.64 -20.22 -28.27
N THR A 525 40.60 -18.95 -27.99
CA THR A 525 40.52 -18.37 -26.64
C THR A 525 39.16 -17.73 -26.36
N VAL A 526 38.26 -17.75 -27.31
CA VAL A 526 36.92 -17.19 -27.19
C VAL A 526 35.94 -18.27 -26.74
N VAL A 527 35.27 -18.05 -25.67
CA VAL A 527 34.20 -18.92 -25.11
C VAL A 527 32.90 -18.24 -25.32
N LEU A 528 32.04 -18.81 -26.17
CA LEU A 528 30.68 -18.33 -26.36
C LEU A 528 29.74 -19.11 -25.43
N VAL A 529 28.94 -18.36 -24.65
CA VAL A 529 27.89 -18.88 -23.78
C VAL A 529 26.55 -18.32 -24.25
N GLU A 530 25.60 -19.21 -24.47
CA GLU A 530 24.27 -18.87 -24.95
C GLU A 530 23.19 -19.68 -24.21
N PRO A 531 21.92 -19.24 -24.17
CA PRO A 531 20.83 -20.07 -23.65
C PRO A 531 20.72 -21.39 -24.39
N ARG A 532 20.56 -22.49 -23.66
CA ARG A 532 20.44 -23.84 -24.21
C ARG A 532 19.17 -24.03 -25.05
N ASP A 533 18.04 -23.44 -24.56
CA ASP A 533 16.75 -23.51 -25.25
C ASP A 533 16.66 -22.42 -26.32
N GLU A 534 16.36 -22.82 -27.55
CA GLU A 534 16.19 -21.92 -28.69
C GLU A 534 15.06 -20.89 -28.52
N LYS A 535 14.08 -21.20 -27.66
CA LYS A 535 12.95 -20.32 -27.39
C LYS A 535 13.29 -19.21 -26.37
N VAL A 536 14.41 -19.33 -25.68
CA VAL A 536 14.81 -18.36 -24.69
C VAL A 536 15.53 -17.19 -25.35
N ASN A 537 14.98 -16.01 -25.18
CA ASN A 537 15.64 -14.75 -25.48
C ASN A 537 15.58 -13.83 -24.27
N LEU A 538 16.69 -13.64 -23.58
CA LEU A 538 16.79 -12.85 -22.36
C LEU A 538 16.50 -11.37 -22.61
N ARG A 539 16.86 -10.84 -23.80
CA ARG A 539 16.60 -9.44 -24.15
C ARG A 539 15.12 -9.12 -24.34
N SER A 540 14.29 -10.13 -24.60
CA SER A 540 12.83 -9.99 -24.72
C SER A 540 12.07 -10.74 -23.62
N ASN A 541 12.75 -11.17 -22.57
CA ASN A 541 12.11 -11.85 -21.43
C ASN A 541 11.31 -10.84 -20.60
N ALA A 542 9.98 -10.93 -20.68
CA ALA A 542 9.06 -9.98 -20.06
C ALA A 542 9.26 -9.87 -18.54
N ASN A 543 9.52 -10.97 -17.84
CA ASN A 543 9.73 -10.94 -16.39
C ASN A 543 11.08 -10.31 -16.04
N LEU A 544 12.14 -10.65 -16.74
CA LEU A 544 13.47 -10.09 -16.54
C LEU A 544 13.46 -8.58 -16.75
N LEU A 545 12.89 -8.13 -17.87
CA LEU A 545 12.80 -6.71 -18.21
C LEU A 545 11.88 -5.96 -17.23
N LYS A 546 10.77 -6.56 -16.79
CA LYS A 546 9.90 -5.97 -15.78
C LYS A 546 10.66 -5.68 -14.48
N TYR A 547 11.37 -6.67 -13.94
CA TYR A 547 12.15 -6.46 -12.72
C TYR A 547 13.26 -5.44 -12.90
N ALA A 548 13.91 -5.42 -14.06
CA ALA A 548 14.94 -4.43 -14.35
C ALA A 548 14.37 -3.01 -14.44
N LYS A 549 13.22 -2.82 -15.11
CA LYS A 549 12.52 -1.54 -15.18
C LYS A 549 12.07 -1.07 -13.80
N ASP A 550 11.47 -1.95 -13.00
CA ASP A 550 11.01 -1.62 -11.65
C ASP A 550 12.20 -1.23 -10.75
N ALA A 551 13.33 -1.94 -10.83
CA ALA A 551 14.53 -1.59 -10.08
C ALA A 551 15.09 -0.23 -10.52
N ARG A 552 15.21 0.00 -11.83
CA ARG A 552 15.70 1.26 -12.38
C ARG A 552 14.81 2.44 -12.00
N ALA A 553 13.50 2.26 -12.09
CA ALA A 553 12.52 3.25 -11.67
C ALA A 553 12.66 3.60 -10.17
N ALA A 554 12.83 2.58 -9.33
CA ALA A 554 13.05 2.77 -7.89
C ALA A 554 14.35 3.54 -7.62
N GLU A 555 15.46 3.24 -8.30
CA GLU A 555 16.73 3.99 -8.20
C GLU A 555 16.57 5.47 -8.59
N LEU A 556 15.77 5.75 -9.62
CA LEU A 556 15.45 7.14 -10.01
C LEU A 556 14.65 7.85 -8.92
N LEU A 557 13.70 7.17 -8.29
CA LEU A 557 12.89 7.70 -7.20
C LEU A 557 13.71 7.90 -5.92
N VAL A 558 14.70 7.06 -5.64
CA VAL A 558 15.67 7.28 -4.53
C VAL A 558 16.33 8.66 -4.65
N ARG A 559 16.72 9.06 -5.87
CA ARG A 559 17.38 10.36 -6.11
C ARG A 559 16.46 11.57 -5.90
N SER A 560 15.15 11.39 -6.10
CA SER A 560 14.15 12.45 -5.99
C SER A 560 13.33 12.40 -4.69
N ALA A 561 13.63 11.44 -3.80
CA ALA A 561 12.88 11.28 -2.55
C ALA A 561 13.07 12.47 -1.60
N ASP A 562 11.96 12.97 -1.08
CA ASP A 562 11.87 14.15 -0.19
C ASP A 562 12.16 13.81 1.28
N SER A 563 12.13 12.54 1.65
CA SER A 563 12.40 12.08 3.01
C SER A 563 13.34 10.87 3.04
N ALA A 564 14.01 10.66 4.19
CA ALA A 564 14.86 9.48 4.40
C ALA A 564 14.04 8.19 4.34
N GLU A 565 12.86 8.17 4.94
CA GLU A 565 11.97 7.00 4.97
C GLU A 565 11.58 6.55 3.56
N LYS A 566 11.14 7.48 2.69
CA LYS A 566 10.83 7.18 1.29
C LYS A 566 12.05 6.70 0.51
N ARG A 567 13.21 7.30 0.79
CA ARG A 567 14.47 6.88 0.15
C ARG A 567 14.81 5.44 0.49
N ASP A 568 14.72 5.07 1.77
CA ASP A 568 14.99 3.71 2.23
C ASP A 568 13.98 2.70 1.66
N GLU A 569 12.72 3.09 1.56
CA GLU A 569 11.67 2.25 0.97
C GLU A 569 11.92 2.00 -0.53
N PHE A 570 12.22 3.03 -1.31
CA PHE A 570 12.57 2.88 -2.73
C PHE A 570 13.88 2.09 -2.92
N GLN A 571 14.88 2.31 -2.05
CA GLN A 571 16.12 1.54 -2.09
C GLN A 571 15.89 0.04 -1.83
N ARG A 572 15.00 -0.29 -0.90
CA ARG A 572 14.61 -1.68 -0.64
C ARG A 572 13.92 -2.29 -1.86
N ILE A 573 12.97 -1.56 -2.49
CA ILE A 573 12.29 -2.03 -3.71
C ILE A 573 13.27 -2.23 -4.86
N ALA A 574 14.24 -1.32 -5.05
CA ALA A 574 15.28 -1.46 -6.05
C ALA A 574 16.11 -2.72 -5.83
N THR A 575 16.55 -2.95 -4.59
CA THR A 575 17.36 -4.12 -4.21
C THR A 575 16.60 -5.42 -4.41
N GLU A 576 15.32 -5.45 -4.04
CA GLU A 576 14.46 -6.63 -4.19
C GLU A 576 14.23 -6.97 -5.67
N ASN A 577 13.89 -6.00 -6.50
CA ASN A 577 13.70 -6.22 -7.93
C ASN A 577 15.00 -6.60 -8.63
N ARG A 578 16.15 -6.01 -8.26
CA ARG A 578 17.47 -6.44 -8.71
C ARG A 578 17.72 -7.91 -8.39
N ARG A 579 17.42 -8.36 -7.18
CA ARG A 579 17.52 -9.76 -6.78
C ARG A 579 16.65 -10.66 -7.65
N PHE A 580 15.38 -10.29 -7.87
CA PHE A 580 14.48 -11.08 -8.72
C PHE A 580 14.97 -11.17 -10.18
N ALA A 581 15.53 -10.09 -10.72
CA ALA A 581 16.14 -10.11 -12.05
C ALA A 581 17.34 -11.08 -12.10
N LEU A 582 18.24 -11.02 -11.12
CA LEU A 582 19.40 -11.92 -11.03
C LEU A 582 18.97 -13.38 -10.82
N ASP A 583 17.96 -13.64 -10.02
CA ASP A 583 17.43 -14.99 -9.81
C ASP A 583 16.78 -15.55 -11.10
N ASN A 584 16.16 -14.68 -11.90
CA ASN A 584 15.63 -15.07 -13.20
C ASN A 584 16.76 -15.45 -14.17
N LEU A 585 17.86 -14.69 -14.19
CA LEU A 585 19.07 -15.03 -14.96
C LEU A 585 19.68 -16.36 -14.51
N LYS A 586 19.81 -16.57 -13.21
CA LYS A 586 20.38 -17.80 -12.64
C LYS A 586 19.56 -19.06 -12.93
N LYS A 587 18.27 -18.94 -13.18
CA LYS A 587 17.39 -20.05 -13.59
C LYS A 587 17.54 -20.43 -15.07
N THR A 588 18.20 -19.59 -15.85
CA THR A 588 18.42 -19.86 -17.27
C THR A 588 19.49 -20.92 -17.44
N ASN A 589 19.19 -21.98 -18.20
CA ASN A 589 20.16 -22.98 -18.57
C ASN A 589 20.97 -22.49 -19.76
N PHE A 590 22.27 -22.47 -19.59
CA PHE A 590 23.22 -22.07 -20.62
C PHE A 590 23.95 -23.25 -21.25
N ALA A 591 24.45 -23.06 -22.48
CA ALA A 591 25.36 -23.95 -23.16
C ALA A 591 26.65 -23.20 -23.49
N PHE A 592 27.75 -23.92 -23.44
CA PHE A 592 29.01 -23.52 -24.01
C PHE A 592 29.05 -23.93 -25.49
N VAL A 593 29.49 -22.99 -26.34
CA VAL A 593 29.56 -23.21 -27.79
C VAL A 593 31.01 -23.26 -28.21
N GLN A 594 31.37 -24.37 -28.88
CA GLN A 594 32.67 -24.59 -29.44
C GLN A 594 32.54 -24.81 -30.95
N LEU A 595 33.47 -24.27 -31.72
CA LEU A 595 33.57 -24.49 -33.15
C LEU A 595 34.73 -25.44 -33.40
N ILE A 596 34.44 -26.59 -34.00
CA ILE A 596 35.47 -27.60 -34.37
C ILE A 596 35.77 -27.46 -35.83
N GLN A 597 37.00 -27.22 -36.13
CA GLN A 597 37.51 -27.04 -37.49
C GLN A 597 38.08 -28.35 -38.07
N TYR A 598 37.51 -28.82 -39.15
CA TYR A 598 37.99 -29.99 -39.88
C TYR A 598 38.77 -29.68 -41.19
N GLY A 599 38.62 -28.45 -41.67
CA GLY A 599 39.26 -27.98 -42.89
C GLY A 599 39.63 -26.51 -42.83
N SER A 600 39.85 -25.88 -44.00
CA SER A 600 40.35 -24.49 -44.07
C SER A 600 39.27 -23.44 -44.29
N THR A 601 38.01 -23.82 -44.46
CA THR A 601 36.88 -22.90 -44.71
C THR A 601 35.88 -22.91 -43.59
N PRO A 602 35.03 -21.88 -43.45
CA PRO A 602 33.95 -21.88 -42.47
C PRO A 602 32.98 -23.05 -42.65
N ALA A 603 32.78 -23.54 -43.86
CA ALA A 603 31.89 -24.66 -44.12
C ALA A 603 32.42 -25.99 -43.57
N ASP A 604 33.71 -26.05 -43.30
CA ASP A 604 34.36 -27.23 -42.73
C ASP A 604 34.37 -27.23 -41.19
N CYS A 605 33.58 -26.36 -40.58
CA CYS A 605 33.46 -26.24 -39.13
C CYS A 605 32.11 -26.75 -38.65
N GLU A 606 32.14 -27.54 -37.57
CA GLU A 606 30.96 -28.00 -36.85
C GLU A 606 30.77 -27.19 -35.57
N VAL A 607 29.54 -26.81 -35.32
CA VAL A 607 29.15 -26.09 -34.09
C VAL A 607 28.69 -27.09 -33.04
N GLN A 608 29.47 -27.28 -31.98
CA GLN A 608 29.14 -28.12 -30.86
C GLN A 608 28.64 -27.27 -29.69
N ARG A 609 27.63 -27.78 -28.98
CA ARG A 609 26.96 -27.09 -27.86
C ARG A 609 26.94 -28.00 -26.62
N GLU A 610 27.76 -27.70 -25.65
CA GLU A 610 27.90 -28.46 -24.43
C GLU A 610 27.13 -27.79 -23.30
N PRO A 611 26.29 -28.51 -22.53
CA PRO A 611 25.53 -27.91 -21.44
C PRO A 611 26.43 -27.43 -20.29
N LEU A 612 26.22 -26.21 -19.84
CA LEU A 612 26.83 -25.72 -18.61
C LEU A 612 25.95 -26.06 -17.40
N PRO A 613 26.53 -26.27 -16.19
CA PRO A 613 25.75 -26.41 -14.99
C PRO A 613 24.90 -25.14 -14.78
N SER A 614 23.68 -25.34 -14.29
CA SER A 614 22.76 -24.22 -14.04
C SER A 614 23.41 -23.26 -13.06
N ALA A 615 23.55 -22.08 -13.44
CA ALA A 615 23.81 -21.07 -12.67
C ALA A 615 24.82 -20.26 -12.44
N ALA A 616 25.48 -20.07 -12.35
CA ALA A 616 25.82 -19.23 -11.74
C ALA A 616 26.85 -18.21 -11.57
N SER A 617 27.80 -18.31 -10.83
CA SER A 617 28.89 -17.35 -10.76
C SER A 617 29.90 -17.61 -11.87
N ALA A 618 30.59 -16.55 -12.27
CA ALA A 618 31.72 -16.74 -13.22
C ALA A 618 32.70 -17.81 -12.73
N GLU A 619 32.93 -17.89 -11.45
CA GLU A 619 33.76 -18.92 -10.84
C GLU A 619 33.28 -20.34 -11.16
N GLN A 620 31.98 -20.59 -11.01
CA GLN A 620 31.41 -21.92 -11.33
C GLN A 620 31.48 -22.23 -12.82
N ILE A 621 31.25 -21.27 -13.71
CA ILE A 621 31.40 -21.44 -15.15
C ILE A 621 32.86 -21.72 -15.47
N PHE A 622 33.81 -20.93 -14.99
CA PHE A 622 35.23 -21.09 -15.27
C PHE A 622 35.79 -22.35 -14.61
N ASP A 623 35.37 -22.73 -13.43
CA ASP A 623 35.79 -23.99 -12.80
C ASP A 623 35.24 -25.21 -13.52
N HIS A 624 33.99 -25.13 -14.01
CA HIS A 624 33.40 -26.17 -14.83
C HIS A 624 34.17 -26.31 -16.14
N LEU A 625 34.44 -25.23 -16.85
CA LEU A 625 35.23 -25.23 -18.07
C LEU A 625 36.63 -25.80 -17.83
N ARG A 626 37.30 -25.40 -16.77
CA ARG A 626 38.65 -25.83 -16.42
C ARG A 626 38.72 -27.31 -16.06
N ARG A 627 37.80 -27.79 -15.23
CA ARG A 627 37.88 -29.15 -14.67
C ARG A 627 37.20 -30.20 -15.51
N THR A 628 36.11 -29.85 -16.16
CA THR A 628 35.23 -30.80 -16.83
C THR A 628 35.44 -30.81 -18.33
N LEU A 629 35.48 -29.63 -18.95
CA LEU A 629 35.58 -29.50 -20.41
C LEU A 629 37.03 -29.39 -20.88
N PHE A 630 37.92 -28.74 -20.15
CA PHE A 630 39.30 -28.45 -20.54
C PHE A 630 40.33 -28.77 -19.45
N PRO A 631 40.36 -29.98 -18.89
CA PRO A 631 41.37 -30.34 -17.93
C PRO A 631 42.75 -30.30 -18.58
N SER A 632 43.78 -29.98 -17.84
CA SER A 632 45.18 -29.97 -18.31
C SER A 632 45.62 -31.32 -18.84
N THR A 633 45.05 -32.42 -18.37
CA THR A 633 45.23 -33.76 -18.85
C THR A 633 44.79 -33.95 -20.30
N LEU A 634 43.61 -33.43 -20.69
CA LEU A 634 43.10 -33.46 -22.04
C LEU A 634 44.06 -32.73 -23.02
N LEU A 635 44.58 -31.57 -22.59
CA LEU A 635 45.57 -30.83 -23.36
C LEU A 635 46.89 -31.59 -23.50
N ALA A 636 47.35 -32.25 -22.44
CA ALA A 636 48.56 -33.12 -22.47
C ALA A 636 48.37 -34.33 -23.40
N GLU A 637 47.25 -35.02 -23.33
CA GLU A 637 46.89 -36.13 -24.21
C GLU A 637 46.88 -35.72 -25.69
N HIS A 638 46.26 -34.57 -26.00
CA HIS A 638 46.18 -34.02 -27.34
C HIS A 638 47.58 -33.62 -27.87
N ILE A 639 48.44 -33.01 -27.03
CA ILE A 639 49.84 -32.72 -27.36
C ILE A 639 50.58 -34.04 -27.65
N THR A 640 50.40 -35.04 -26.80
CA THR A 640 51.01 -36.39 -26.98
C THR A 640 50.56 -37.00 -28.30
N GLY A 641 49.29 -36.99 -28.64
CA GLY A 641 48.77 -37.52 -29.91
C GLY A 641 49.39 -36.88 -31.17
N ARG A 642 49.75 -35.59 -31.05
CA ARG A 642 50.32 -34.80 -32.15
C ARG A 642 51.87 -34.63 -32.07
N ILE A 643 52.52 -35.29 -31.16
CA ILE A 643 53.90 -34.99 -30.81
C ILE A 643 54.86 -35.02 -32.03
N GLN A 644 54.66 -35.91 -32.96
CA GLN A 644 55.48 -36.00 -34.17
C GLN A 644 55.48 -34.75 -35.08
N GLU A 645 54.31 -34.05 -35.10
CA GLU A 645 54.13 -32.79 -35.81
C GLU A 645 54.70 -31.59 -35.06
N LEU A 646 54.85 -31.74 -33.72
CA LEU A 646 55.26 -30.68 -32.78
C LEU A 646 56.79 -30.72 -32.52
N LEU A 647 57.46 -31.81 -32.78
CA LEU A 647 58.92 -31.91 -32.63
C LEU A 647 59.65 -30.82 -33.45
N GLY A 648 60.58 -30.16 -32.82
CA GLY A 648 61.37 -29.09 -33.43
C GLY A 648 60.75 -27.72 -33.31
N LYS A 649 59.51 -27.64 -32.84
CA LYS A 649 58.80 -26.34 -32.59
C LYS A 649 59.09 -25.82 -31.16
N LYS A 650 59.17 -24.48 -31.01
CA LYS A 650 59.22 -23.84 -29.71
C LYS A 650 57.87 -24.03 -29.04
N THR A 651 57.89 -24.19 -27.71
CA THR A 651 56.63 -24.33 -26.94
C THR A 651 55.70 -23.11 -27.09
N SER A 652 56.23 -21.89 -27.23
CA SER A 652 55.45 -20.70 -27.54
C SER A 652 54.78 -20.75 -28.91
N ALA A 653 55.44 -21.38 -29.91
CA ALA A 653 54.83 -21.58 -31.23
C ALA A 653 53.70 -22.62 -31.16
N VAL A 654 53.87 -23.70 -30.40
CA VAL A 654 52.83 -24.68 -30.10
C VAL A 654 51.64 -24.03 -29.35
N GLU A 655 51.92 -23.23 -28.31
CA GLU A 655 50.89 -22.50 -27.62
C GLU A 655 50.10 -21.59 -28.57
N THR A 656 50.78 -20.87 -29.47
CA THR A 656 50.14 -20.00 -30.46
C THR A 656 49.26 -20.80 -31.41
N GLU A 657 49.75 -21.98 -31.89
CA GLU A 657 48.99 -22.89 -32.76
C GLU A 657 47.69 -23.36 -32.07
N TYR A 658 47.75 -23.77 -30.79
CA TYR A 658 46.59 -24.20 -30.01
C TYR A 658 45.60 -23.05 -29.74
N ARG A 659 46.11 -21.85 -29.58
CA ARG A 659 45.25 -20.68 -29.38
C ARG A 659 44.56 -20.22 -30.67
N GLN A 660 45.08 -20.58 -31.84
CA GLN A 660 44.55 -20.19 -33.16
C GLN A 660 43.65 -21.23 -33.80
N THR A 661 43.91 -22.54 -33.54
CA THR A 661 43.18 -23.60 -34.21
C THR A 661 41.93 -23.98 -33.48
N LEU A 662 40.78 -23.73 -34.11
CA LEU A 662 39.47 -24.09 -33.58
C LEU A 662 39.32 -25.60 -33.47
N GLY A 663 38.74 -26.09 -32.40
CA GLY A 663 38.56 -27.51 -32.11
C GLY A 663 39.71 -28.16 -31.35
N PHE A 664 40.83 -27.50 -31.20
CA PHE A 664 41.88 -27.95 -30.30
C PHE A 664 41.45 -27.70 -28.83
N PRO A 665 41.97 -28.48 -27.86
CA PRO A 665 41.76 -28.17 -26.45
C PRO A 665 42.12 -26.72 -26.17
N MET A 666 41.20 -25.99 -25.55
CA MET A 666 41.37 -24.56 -25.30
C MET A 666 42.39 -24.31 -24.18
N ILE A 667 43.23 -23.34 -24.38
CA ILE A 667 44.15 -22.85 -23.34
C ILE A 667 43.43 -21.75 -22.56
N LEU A 668 42.88 -22.11 -21.39
CA LEU A 668 42.22 -21.20 -20.51
C LEU A 668 43.20 -20.31 -19.72
N SER A 669 44.44 -20.78 -19.54
CA SER A 669 45.53 -20.01 -18.92
C SER A 669 46.87 -20.49 -19.45
N SER A 670 47.85 -19.59 -19.52
CA SER A 670 49.21 -19.97 -19.89
C SER A 670 49.86 -20.95 -18.92
N THR A 671 49.44 -20.95 -17.67
CA THR A 671 49.86 -21.92 -16.66
C THR A 671 49.35 -23.33 -16.98
N GLY A 672 48.05 -23.46 -17.39
CA GLY A 672 47.50 -24.76 -17.79
C GLY A 672 48.18 -25.37 -19.01
N PHE A 673 48.58 -24.57 -19.99
CA PHE A 673 49.38 -25.05 -21.12
C PHE A 673 50.78 -25.51 -20.69
N ARG A 674 51.44 -24.70 -19.84
CA ARG A 674 52.74 -25.05 -19.28
C ARG A 674 52.73 -26.40 -18.55
N ASP A 675 51.69 -26.56 -17.67
CA ASP A 675 51.54 -27.82 -16.90
C ASP A 675 51.29 -29.03 -17.83
N ALA A 676 50.54 -28.84 -18.91
CA ALA A 676 50.31 -29.88 -19.89
C ALA A 676 51.62 -30.29 -20.63
N VAL A 677 52.39 -29.30 -21.08
CA VAL A 677 53.71 -29.58 -21.74
C VAL A 677 54.66 -30.26 -20.77
N LEU A 678 54.75 -29.80 -19.54
CA LEU A 678 55.59 -30.43 -18.52
C LEU A 678 55.17 -31.87 -18.22
N SER A 679 53.88 -32.14 -18.14
CA SER A 679 53.33 -33.50 -17.97
C SER A 679 53.74 -34.44 -19.10
N VAL A 680 53.73 -33.96 -20.36
CA VAL A 680 54.19 -34.75 -21.52
C VAL A 680 55.66 -35.06 -21.44
N VAL A 681 56.44 -34.05 -21.01
CA VAL A 681 57.92 -34.24 -20.89
C VAL A 681 58.30 -35.15 -19.73
N GLU A 682 57.57 -35.07 -18.60
CA GLU A 682 57.78 -35.91 -17.43
C GLU A 682 57.50 -37.40 -17.70
N GLN A 683 56.68 -37.74 -18.67
CA GLN A 683 56.46 -39.10 -19.11
C GLN A 683 57.74 -39.78 -19.70
N GLY A 684 58.72 -39.02 -20.16
CA GLY A 684 60.01 -39.47 -20.66
C GLY A 684 60.06 -40.30 -21.95
N SER A 685 58.95 -40.95 -22.27
CA SER A 685 58.83 -41.80 -23.48
C SER A 685 58.22 -41.04 -24.69
N VAL A 686 57.69 -39.83 -24.49
CA VAL A 686 56.92 -39.09 -25.51
C VAL A 686 57.75 -38.00 -26.15
N ALA A 687 58.27 -37.08 -25.32
CA ALA A 687 59.10 -35.96 -25.78
C ALA A 687 60.04 -35.47 -24.68
N GLY A 688 61.05 -34.71 -25.08
CA GLY A 688 61.90 -33.89 -24.21
C GLY A 688 61.79 -32.40 -24.56
N LEU A 689 62.44 -31.60 -23.73
CA LEU A 689 62.61 -30.17 -23.95
C LEU A 689 64.07 -29.79 -24.03
N SER A 690 64.43 -28.88 -24.92
CA SER A 690 65.79 -28.33 -25.06
C SER A 690 65.77 -26.80 -25.04
N HIS A 691 66.65 -26.19 -24.23
CA HIS A 691 66.90 -24.78 -24.24
C HIS A 691 68.39 -24.49 -23.99
N PRO A 692 69.05 -23.65 -24.85
CA PRO A 692 70.51 -23.46 -24.80
C PRO A 692 70.96 -22.77 -23.47
N ALA A 693 70.10 -22.06 -22.77
CA ALA A 693 70.43 -21.39 -21.52
C ALA A 693 70.14 -22.21 -20.25
N TRP A 694 69.68 -23.44 -20.41
CA TRP A 694 69.52 -24.37 -19.26
C TRP A 694 70.85 -24.98 -18.90
N PRO A 695 71.03 -25.38 -17.62
CA PRO A 695 72.24 -26.08 -17.22
C PRO A 695 72.51 -27.35 -18.06
N ASN A 696 73.82 -27.67 -18.25
CA ASN A 696 74.21 -28.85 -19.03
C ASN A 696 73.57 -30.15 -18.42
N PRO A 697 72.88 -30.96 -19.28
CA PRO A 697 72.95 -31.01 -20.69
C PRO A 697 72.06 -30.07 -21.55
N GLY A 698 71.34 -29.18 -21.01
CA GLY A 698 70.43 -28.24 -21.71
C GLY A 698 69.18 -28.88 -22.33
N ARG A 699 69.02 -30.22 -22.07
CA ARG A 699 67.95 -31.06 -22.58
C ARG A 699 67.36 -31.85 -21.41
N TYR A 700 66.05 -31.96 -21.32
CA TYR A 700 65.32 -32.63 -20.24
C TYR A 700 64.28 -33.59 -20.81
N CYS A 701 64.27 -34.84 -20.39
CA CYS A 701 63.31 -35.85 -20.76
C CYS A 701 63.08 -36.77 -19.55
N GLY A 702 61.85 -37.07 -19.14
CA GLY A 702 61.57 -37.85 -17.97
C GLY A 702 61.73 -37.08 -16.63
N VAL A 703 62.17 -35.83 -16.68
CA VAL A 703 62.40 -34.96 -15.54
C VAL A 703 61.99 -33.54 -15.83
N ARG A 704 61.58 -32.79 -14.83
CA ARG A 704 61.20 -31.38 -14.99
C ARG A 704 62.42 -30.50 -15.18
N PRO A 705 62.37 -29.54 -16.13
CA PRO A 705 63.46 -28.58 -16.30
C PRO A 705 63.59 -27.64 -15.09
N PRO A 706 64.82 -27.12 -14.83
CA PRO A 706 65.13 -26.38 -13.62
C PRO A 706 64.55 -24.94 -13.57
N SER A 707 64.09 -24.41 -14.65
CA SER A 707 63.55 -23.04 -14.74
C SER A 707 62.30 -22.98 -15.60
N ASP A 708 61.22 -22.54 -15.04
CA ASP A 708 59.93 -22.38 -15.72
C ASP A 708 59.87 -21.14 -16.58
N ASP A 709 60.65 -20.09 -16.30
CA ASP A 709 60.59 -18.80 -17.03
C ASP A 709 61.00 -18.88 -18.48
N ARG A 710 61.78 -19.88 -18.83
CA ARG A 710 62.31 -20.11 -20.20
C ARG A 710 61.55 -21.14 -20.99
N LEU A 711 60.47 -21.70 -20.38
CA LEU A 711 59.72 -22.78 -21.03
C LEU A 711 59.15 -22.35 -22.39
N GLY A 712 58.69 -21.11 -22.54
CA GLY A 712 58.15 -20.55 -23.80
C GLY A 712 59.15 -20.59 -24.96
N GLU A 713 60.42 -20.50 -24.68
CA GLU A 713 61.49 -20.50 -25.68
C GLU A 713 62.12 -21.88 -25.88
N ALA A 714 61.77 -22.85 -25.03
CA ALA A 714 62.22 -24.20 -25.12
C ALA A 714 61.67 -24.92 -26.36
N THR A 715 62.48 -25.78 -26.99
CA THR A 715 62.08 -26.55 -28.17
C THR A 715 61.73 -27.99 -27.77
N LEU A 716 60.58 -28.49 -28.29
CA LEU A 716 60.20 -29.89 -28.15
C LEU A 716 61.15 -30.77 -29.00
N ILE A 717 61.71 -31.78 -28.36
CA ILE A 717 62.62 -32.70 -28.99
C ILE A 717 62.19 -34.14 -28.87
N ALA A 718 62.71 -35.01 -29.71
CA ALA A 718 62.43 -36.45 -29.55
C ALA A 718 62.89 -36.98 -28.19
N PRO A 719 62.21 -38.00 -27.67
CA PRO A 719 62.61 -38.63 -26.41
C PRO A 719 64.00 -39.17 -26.45
N PHE A 720 64.73 -39.11 -25.35
CA PHE A 720 66.09 -39.63 -25.21
C PHE A 720 66.30 -40.12 -23.79
N ASP A 721 67.19 -41.11 -23.62
CA ASP A 721 67.61 -41.59 -22.32
C ASP A 721 68.42 -40.53 -21.59
N GLN A 722 67.93 -39.98 -20.54
CA GLN A 722 68.71 -39.06 -19.70
C GLN A 722 69.78 -39.87 -18.94
N PRO A 723 71.06 -39.50 -18.97
CA PRO A 723 72.00 -40.06 -18.07
C PRO A 723 71.61 -39.74 -16.63
N SER A 724 71.61 -40.78 -15.77
CA SER A 724 71.26 -40.66 -14.36
C SER A 724 72.07 -39.52 -13.70
N VAL A 725 71.43 -38.40 -13.45
CA VAL A 725 72.01 -37.36 -12.60
C VAL A 725 72.01 -37.95 -11.18
N GLU A 726 73.23 -38.33 -10.65
CA GLU A 726 73.37 -38.65 -9.23
C GLU A 726 72.72 -37.56 -8.40
N ARG A 727 71.67 -37.91 -7.69
CA ARG A 727 71.13 -37.00 -6.68
C ARG A 727 72.24 -36.84 -5.64
N PRO A 728 72.62 -35.58 -5.27
CA PRO A 728 73.52 -35.38 -4.14
C PRO A 728 72.87 -36.03 -2.90
N ARG A 729 73.67 -36.92 -2.25
CA ARG A 729 73.25 -37.56 -0.99
C ARG A 729 72.88 -36.47 0.01
N PRO A 730 71.76 -36.54 0.76
CA PRO A 730 71.45 -35.58 1.75
C PRO A 730 72.55 -35.64 2.83
N HIS A 731 73.17 -34.52 3.10
CA HIS A 731 74.07 -34.38 4.22
C HIS A 731 73.40 -34.81 5.51
N PRO A 732 74.09 -35.53 6.42
CA PRO A 732 73.52 -35.92 7.70
C PRO A 732 73.20 -34.62 8.49
N ALA A 733 72.04 -34.63 9.12
CA ALA A 733 71.56 -33.54 10.00
C ALA A 733 72.60 -33.31 11.12
N PRO A 734 72.95 -32.05 11.40
CA PRO A 734 73.66 -31.71 12.62
C PRO A 734 72.77 -31.88 13.85
N SER A 735 73.31 -32.37 14.90
CA SER A 735 72.71 -32.58 16.24
C SER A 735 72.25 -31.26 16.85
N PRO A 736 71.19 -31.30 17.68
CA PRO A 736 70.60 -30.11 18.25
C PRO A 736 71.36 -29.61 19.44
N ASP A 737 72.01 -28.45 19.38
CA ASP A 737 72.34 -27.69 20.56
C ASP A 737 72.28 -26.20 20.23
N GLY A 738 71.48 -25.51 21.00
CA GLY A 738 71.72 -24.13 21.39
C GLY A 738 71.07 -23.00 20.65
N GLY A 739 69.88 -22.63 21.08
CA GLY A 739 69.63 -21.23 21.35
C GLY A 739 69.20 -20.27 20.26
N SER A 740 68.07 -19.71 20.50
CA SER A 740 67.57 -18.40 20.05
C SER A 740 66.54 -18.35 18.90
N GLN A 741 65.28 -18.09 19.26
CA GLN A 741 64.22 -17.67 18.40
C GLN A 741 64.54 -16.33 17.70
N PRO A 742 64.02 -16.14 16.55
CA PRO A 742 63.12 -14.98 16.36
C PRO A 742 61.80 -15.34 15.62
N GLY A 743 60.80 -14.78 16.14
CA GLY A 743 59.50 -14.33 15.67
C GLY A 743 58.87 -14.93 14.41
N SER A 744 57.89 -15.80 14.60
CA SER A 744 56.96 -16.23 13.57
C SER A 744 55.90 -15.14 13.34
N LEU A 745 55.81 -14.70 12.11
CA LEU A 745 54.77 -13.83 11.57
C LEU A 745 53.66 -14.66 10.89
N PHE A 746 52.96 -15.52 11.62
CA PHE A 746 51.73 -16.15 11.17
C PHE A 746 50.70 -16.13 12.30
N PRO A 747 49.39 -15.80 12.02
CA PRO A 747 48.39 -15.89 13.02
C PRO A 747 48.15 -17.32 13.52
N PRO A 748 47.78 -17.52 14.77
CA PRO A 748 47.67 -18.83 15.36
C PRO A 748 46.52 -19.62 14.71
N ALA A 749 46.83 -20.92 14.53
CA ALA A 749 45.84 -21.93 14.14
C ALA A 749 44.70 -22.04 15.15
N TRP A 750 43.51 -22.33 14.69
CA TRP A 750 42.34 -22.64 15.48
C TRP A 750 42.62 -23.71 16.52
N PRO A 751 42.17 -23.60 17.75
CA PRO A 751 42.37 -24.59 18.77
C PRO A 751 41.53 -25.83 18.46
N ASN A 752 42.18 -26.98 18.70
CA ASN A 752 41.61 -28.33 18.64
C ASN A 752 40.48 -28.45 19.68
N PRO A 753 39.35 -29.09 19.40
CA PRO A 753 38.22 -29.17 20.32
C PRO A 753 38.44 -30.03 21.61
N ASP A 754 39.62 -30.67 21.75
CA ASP A 754 39.90 -31.58 22.86
C ASP A 754 40.83 -31.00 23.92
N SER A 755 40.94 -29.70 24.11
CA SER A 755 41.70 -29.16 25.25
C SER A 755 40.80 -28.93 26.47
N PRO A 756 41.17 -29.37 27.67
CA PRO A 756 40.34 -29.22 28.85
C PRO A 756 40.23 -27.76 29.24
N SER A 757 38.99 -27.34 29.54
CA SER A 757 38.63 -26.01 30.04
C SER A 757 39.31 -25.66 31.37
N PRO A 758 39.59 -24.39 31.64
CA PRO A 758 40.09 -23.95 32.92
C PRO A 758 39.05 -24.18 34.03
N GLU A 759 39.53 -24.48 35.18
CA GLU A 759 38.85 -24.93 36.39
C GLU A 759 37.70 -23.97 36.82
N GLY A 760 36.54 -24.54 37.09
CA GLY A 760 35.52 -23.91 37.98
C GLY A 760 34.20 -23.48 37.39
N GLY A 761 33.87 -23.75 36.11
CA GLY A 761 32.58 -23.45 35.53
C GLY A 761 31.79 -24.70 35.11
N ALA A 762 30.49 -24.72 35.39
CA ALA A 762 29.59 -25.76 34.87
C ALA A 762 29.04 -25.35 33.51
N THR A 763 29.23 -26.22 32.49
CA THR A 763 28.54 -26.07 31.20
C THR A 763 27.26 -26.88 31.24
N LEU A 764 26.13 -26.20 31.12
CA LEU A 764 24.81 -26.84 31.04
C LEU A 764 24.30 -26.77 29.62
N GLN A 765 23.88 -27.90 29.06
CA GLN A 765 23.38 -27.98 27.70
C GLN A 765 22.09 -28.78 27.65
N THR A 766 21.15 -28.29 26.86
CA THR A 766 19.93 -29.02 26.50
C THR A 766 19.68 -28.99 25.02
N THR A 767 19.00 -29.99 24.49
CA THR A 767 18.75 -30.17 23.05
C THR A 767 17.28 -30.42 22.74
N PHE A 768 16.90 -30.17 21.50
CA PHE A 768 15.60 -30.52 20.92
C PHE A 768 14.40 -29.64 21.32
N LEU A 769 14.62 -28.38 21.61
CA LEU A 769 13.54 -27.45 21.84
C LEU A 769 12.94 -26.97 20.49
N THR A 770 11.62 -27.01 20.39
CA THR A 770 10.92 -26.79 19.10
C THR A 770 10.07 -25.53 19.07
N SER A 771 10.05 -24.74 20.13
CA SER A 771 9.34 -23.48 20.21
C SER A 771 10.05 -22.49 21.11
N ARG A 772 9.83 -21.18 20.87
CA ARG A 772 10.38 -20.11 21.72
C ARG A 772 9.95 -20.24 23.18
N LEU A 773 8.71 -20.66 23.42
CA LEU A 773 8.22 -20.90 24.79
C LEU A 773 8.99 -22.03 25.47
N ALA A 774 9.26 -23.14 24.77
CA ALA A 774 10.06 -24.23 25.28
C ALA A 774 11.50 -23.81 25.57
N VAL A 775 12.12 -22.97 24.70
CA VAL A 775 13.45 -22.40 24.93
C VAL A 775 13.45 -21.53 26.18
N ARG A 776 12.44 -20.70 26.38
CA ARG A 776 12.32 -19.86 27.57
C ARG A 776 12.20 -20.67 28.86
N GLN A 777 11.35 -21.71 28.86
CA GLN A 777 11.17 -22.58 30.02
C GLN A 777 12.44 -23.32 30.37
N GLU A 778 13.16 -23.79 29.36
CA GLU A 778 14.39 -24.55 29.58
C GLU A 778 15.55 -23.65 30.00
N VAL A 779 15.68 -22.46 29.48
CA VAL A 779 16.67 -21.48 29.95
C VAL A 779 16.42 -21.10 31.41
N ALA A 780 15.16 -20.88 31.80
CA ALA A 780 14.82 -20.63 33.20
C ALA A 780 15.22 -21.82 34.10
N ARG A 781 14.96 -23.07 33.68
CA ARG A 781 15.35 -24.27 34.38
C ARG A 781 16.88 -24.40 34.50
N LEU A 782 17.62 -24.21 33.41
CA LEU A 782 19.08 -24.26 33.39
C LEU A 782 19.70 -23.19 34.28
N LEU A 783 19.11 -21.99 34.31
CA LEU A 783 19.55 -20.90 35.22
C LEU A 783 19.27 -21.20 36.68
N GLU A 784 18.20 -21.93 37.00
CA GLU A 784 17.91 -22.41 38.36
C GLU A 784 18.85 -23.53 38.72
N ASP A 785 19.03 -24.55 37.86
CA ASP A 785 19.89 -25.73 38.10
C ASP A 785 21.37 -25.31 38.22
N SER A 786 21.82 -24.27 37.53
CA SER A 786 23.20 -23.78 37.58
C SER A 786 23.61 -23.25 38.95
N GLY A 787 22.67 -22.76 39.75
CA GLY A 787 22.98 -22.08 41.00
C GLY A 787 23.89 -20.86 40.86
N ALA A 788 24.28 -20.47 39.66
CA ALA A 788 25.31 -19.49 39.37
C ALA A 788 24.79 -18.06 39.46
N ALA A 789 25.57 -17.15 39.99
CA ALA A 789 25.25 -15.73 40.04
C ALA A 789 25.42 -15.03 38.68
N LYS A 790 26.29 -15.58 37.84
CA LYS A 790 26.60 -15.03 36.51
C LYS A 790 26.83 -16.09 35.45
N VAL A 791 26.43 -15.80 34.22
CA VAL A 791 26.67 -16.65 33.04
C VAL A 791 27.70 -15.93 32.16
N LEU A 792 28.74 -16.63 31.77
CA LEU A 792 29.84 -16.08 30.96
C LEU A 792 29.60 -16.23 29.45
N ARG A 793 28.88 -17.28 29.05
CA ARG A 793 28.60 -17.53 27.65
C ARG A 793 27.23 -18.14 27.51
N VAL A 794 26.47 -17.60 26.55
CA VAL A 794 25.18 -18.15 26.15
C VAL A 794 25.23 -18.46 24.67
N ARG A 795 24.95 -19.70 24.28
CA ARG A 795 24.91 -20.12 22.88
C ARG A 795 23.58 -20.79 22.57
N PHE A 796 22.93 -20.29 21.52
CA PHE A 796 21.76 -20.91 20.92
C PHE A 796 22.14 -21.48 19.55
N ALA A 797 22.30 -22.80 19.46
CA ALA A 797 22.53 -23.49 18.20
C ALA A 797 21.19 -23.96 17.64
N ILE A 798 20.82 -23.44 16.49
CA ILE A 798 19.53 -23.68 15.83
C ILE A 798 19.78 -24.62 14.66
N THR A 799 19.37 -25.85 14.77
CA THR A 799 19.43 -26.85 13.70
C THR A 799 18.08 -26.88 12.99
N PHE A 800 18.07 -26.82 11.67
CA PHE A 800 16.88 -26.87 10.88
C PHE A 800 17.00 -27.85 9.72
N ASP A 801 15.86 -28.40 9.34
CA ASP A 801 15.69 -29.30 8.21
C ASP A 801 14.30 -29.02 7.62
N ALA A 802 14.26 -28.33 6.48
CA ALA A 802 13.02 -27.85 5.91
C ALA A 802 12.97 -28.08 4.41
N ARG A 803 11.78 -28.38 3.91
CA ARG A 803 11.45 -28.43 2.48
C ARG A 803 10.93 -27.09 2.00
N ASP A 804 10.86 -26.88 0.69
CA ASP A 804 10.37 -25.64 0.09
C ASP A 804 9.04 -25.13 0.67
N THR A 805 8.10 -26.03 0.92
CA THR A 805 6.80 -25.72 1.49
C THR A 805 6.85 -25.27 2.95
N GLU A 806 7.94 -25.54 3.63
CA GLU A 806 8.16 -25.26 5.05
C GLU A 806 9.02 -24.02 5.29
N MET A 807 9.60 -23.45 4.21
CA MET A 807 10.48 -22.27 4.29
C MET A 807 9.84 -21.06 4.98
N SER A 808 8.52 -20.92 4.88
CA SER A 808 7.79 -19.84 5.55
C SER A 808 7.80 -19.95 7.07
N THR A 809 8.04 -21.15 7.61
CA THR A 809 8.06 -21.44 9.05
C THR A 809 9.43 -21.22 9.68
N LEU A 810 10.48 -21.09 8.86
CA LEU A 810 11.83 -20.83 9.36
C LEU A 810 11.97 -19.40 9.88
N PRO A 811 12.79 -19.17 10.90
CA PRO A 811 13.12 -17.83 11.38
C PRO A 811 13.63 -16.93 10.26
N SER A 812 13.30 -15.66 10.30
CA SER A 812 13.60 -14.70 9.21
C SER A 812 15.10 -14.58 8.90
N PHE A 813 15.96 -14.70 9.91
CA PHE A 813 17.41 -14.66 9.72
C PHE A 813 17.95 -15.92 9.00
N VAL A 814 17.33 -17.07 9.22
CA VAL A 814 17.67 -18.32 8.51
C VAL A 814 17.18 -18.26 7.08
N ARG A 815 15.94 -17.80 6.84
CA ARG A 815 15.37 -17.62 5.51
C ARG A 815 16.18 -16.68 4.63
N GLY A 816 16.72 -15.61 5.20
CA GLY A 816 17.55 -14.66 4.48
C GLY A 816 18.87 -15.25 3.96
N SER A 817 19.33 -16.36 4.55
CA SER A 817 20.56 -17.08 4.16
C SER A 817 20.32 -18.23 3.17
N LEU A 818 19.06 -18.63 2.96
CA LEU A 818 18.64 -19.75 2.13
C LEU A 818 17.76 -19.26 0.98
N ALA A 819 18.31 -19.07 -0.18
CA ALA A 819 17.58 -18.68 -1.39
C ALA A 819 17.58 -19.82 -2.42
N GLY A 820 16.41 -20.35 -2.76
CA GLY A 820 16.21 -21.29 -3.83
C GLY A 820 15.33 -22.50 -3.48
N PRO A 821 14.79 -23.23 -4.48
CA PRO A 821 14.00 -24.44 -4.28
C PRO A 821 14.89 -25.62 -3.89
N GLY A 822 14.45 -26.41 -2.94
CA GLY A 822 15.16 -27.61 -2.51
C GLY A 822 14.89 -27.96 -1.04
N HIS A 823 15.53 -29.09 -0.62
CA HIS A 823 15.54 -29.48 0.78
C HIS A 823 16.75 -28.83 1.46
N PHE A 824 16.53 -28.09 2.52
CA PHE A 824 17.56 -27.37 3.25
C PHE A 824 17.73 -27.95 4.65
N SER A 825 18.98 -28.20 5.01
CA SER A 825 19.34 -28.51 6.38
C SER A 825 20.62 -27.75 6.76
N GLY A 826 20.69 -27.31 8.00
CA GLY A 826 21.83 -26.54 8.46
C GLY A 826 21.78 -26.24 9.93
N GLU A 827 22.87 -25.65 10.43
CA GLU A 827 22.95 -25.12 11.77
C GLU A 827 23.36 -23.65 11.75
N ALA A 828 22.63 -22.82 12.51
CA ALA A 828 23.01 -21.45 12.80
C ALA A 828 23.21 -21.30 14.30
N SER A 829 24.29 -20.64 14.73
CA SER A 829 24.51 -20.37 16.13
C SER A 829 24.53 -18.87 16.44
N LEU A 830 23.86 -18.52 17.53
CA LEU A 830 23.96 -17.20 18.17
C LEU A 830 24.74 -17.38 19.47
N GLU A 831 25.87 -16.74 19.59
CA GLU A 831 26.76 -16.84 20.75
C GLU A 831 26.97 -15.45 21.37
N PHE A 832 26.76 -15.37 22.67
CA PHE A 832 26.97 -14.18 23.47
C PHE A 832 28.05 -14.46 24.52
N GLU A 833 29.14 -13.72 24.46
CA GLU A 833 30.22 -13.81 25.44
C GLU A 833 30.24 -12.58 26.32
N GLY A 834 30.31 -12.74 27.62
CA GLY A 834 30.31 -11.65 28.58
C GLY A 834 29.95 -12.13 29.99
N SER A 835 29.67 -11.20 30.88
CA SER A 835 29.17 -11.51 32.22
C SER A 835 27.73 -11.11 32.34
N PHE A 836 26.82 -12.04 32.22
CA PHE A 836 25.37 -11.84 32.15
C PHE A 836 24.70 -12.25 33.46
N SER A 837 23.80 -11.42 33.96
CA SER A 837 22.85 -11.77 35.01
C SER A 837 21.69 -12.62 34.49
N LYS A 838 21.02 -13.37 35.35
CA LYS A 838 19.84 -14.17 34.98
C LYS A 838 18.79 -13.42 34.19
N PRO A 839 18.36 -12.19 34.59
CA PRO A 839 17.40 -11.39 33.79
C PRO A 839 17.91 -11.02 32.40
N GLN A 840 19.22 -10.81 32.22
CA GLN A 840 19.80 -10.51 30.91
C GLN A 840 19.80 -11.72 30.00
N VAL A 841 20.00 -12.93 30.53
CA VAL A 841 19.92 -14.17 29.74
C VAL A 841 18.46 -14.44 29.33
N GLU A 842 17.50 -14.20 30.20
CA GLU A 842 16.07 -14.29 29.89
C GLU A 842 15.67 -13.30 28.79
N ASP A 843 16.15 -12.04 28.81
CA ASP A 843 15.92 -11.05 27.76
C ASP A 843 16.51 -11.47 26.40
N MET A 844 17.63 -12.23 26.38
CA MET A 844 18.17 -12.77 25.13
C MET A 844 17.22 -13.76 24.46
N VAL A 845 16.50 -14.57 25.25
CA VAL A 845 15.48 -15.49 24.71
C VAL A 845 14.32 -14.75 24.07
N GLU A 846 13.90 -13.62 24.65
CA GLU A 846 12.83 -12.78 24.08
C GLU A 846 13.23 -12.16 22.75
N ARG A 847 14.51 -11.99 22.49
CA ARG A 847 15.04 -11.48 21.21
C ARG A 847 15.22 -12.56 20.15
N LEU A 848 15.08 -13.83 20.48
CA LEU A 848 15.06 -14.89 19.48
C LEU A 848 13.84 -14.71 18.57
N PRO A 849 13.98 -14.89 17.25
CA PRO A 849 12.86 -14.85 16.34
C PRO A 849 11.86 -15.97 16.64
N ASP A 850 10.58 -15.72 16.37
CA ASP A 850 9.56 -16.76 16.47
C ASP A 850 9.78 -17.86 15.42
N PHE A 851 9.63 -19.10 15.82
CA PHE A 851 9.69 -20.26 14.94
C PHE A 851 8.58 -21.26 15.29
N SER A 852 8.07 -21.93 14.27
CA SER A 852 6.98 -22.88 14.41
C SER A 852 7.49 -24.22 14.92
N PRO A 853 6.74 -24.94 15.77
CA PRO A 853 7.09 -26.28 16.21
C PRO A 853 7.32 -27.22 15.01
N GLY A 854 8.41 -27.94 15.05
CA GLY A 854 8.77 -28.94 14.03
C GLY A 854 9.67 -28.44 12.90
N SER A 855 9.81 -27.12 12.70
CA SER A 855 10.69 -26.57 11.65
C SER A 855 12.13 -26.34 12.12
N CYS A 856 12.33 -26.14 13.42
CA CYS A 856 13.65 -25.92 14.02
C CYS A 856 13.81 -26.70 15.30
N ARG A 857 15.06 -27.02 15.63
CA ARG A 857 15.48 -27.54 16.92
C ARG A 857 16.53 -26.62 17.50
N VAL A 858 16.34 -26.21 18.75
CA VAL A 858 17.26 -25.30 19.42
C VAL A 858 18.03 -26.06 20.52
N THR A 859 19.34 -25.95 20.49
CA THR A 859 20.22 -26.39 21.57
C THR A 859 20.66 -25.15 22.34
N VAL A 860 20.45 -25.14 23.62
CA VAL A 860 20.91 -24.05 24.51
C VAL A 860 22.10 -24.54 25.30
N THR A 861 23.19 -23.79 25.30
CA THR A 861 24.38 -24.05 26.12
C THR A 861 24.64 -22.80 26.97
N LEU A 862 24.76 -23.01 28.28
CA LEU A 862 25.10 -21.98 29.23
C LEU A 862 26.40 -22.36 29.94
N ASP A 863 27.41 -21.50 29.84
CA ASP A 863 28.64 -21.62 30.62
C ASP A 863 28.54 -20.68 31.82
N SER A 864 28.51 -21.24 32.99
CA SER A 864 28.31 -20.48 34.23
C SER A 864 29.54 -20.58 35.16
N VAL A 865 29.77 -19.53 35.91
CA VAL A 865 30.77 -19.54 37.01
C VAL A 865 30.02 -19.58 38.33
N THR A 866 30.24 -20.63 39.09
CA THR A 866 29.89 -20.64 40.51
C THR A 866 30.82 -19.72 41.25
N THR A 867 30.32 -18.71 41.92
CA THR A 867 31.06 -17.79 42.80
C THR A 867 31.49 -18.49 44.04
#